data_3e55f8048838d3ed89a726c67e5d2060
#
_entry.id   3e55f8048838d3ed89a726c67e5d2060
#
_cell.length_a   1.000
_cell.length_b   1.000
_cell.length_c   1.000
_cell.angle_alpha   90.00
_cell.angle_beta   90.00
_cell.angle_gamma   90.00
#
_symmetry.space_group_name_H-M   'P 1'
#
loop_
_entity.id
_entity.type
_entity.pdbx_description
1 polymer ?
#
loop_
_entity_poly.entity_id
_entity_poly.type
_entity_poly.pdbx_seq_one_letter_code
_entity_poly.pdbx_strand_id
1 'polypeptide(L)'
;MTRSEPFGIEIISDRYDNYTFTGREFGAIVQYPAANGEVRDYEDFTAAAHSRGVLVTVAADILSLALLKAPGEWGADIVVGSTQRFGIPMGFGGPHAAYLATRDVYKRNMPGRIIGVSIDRLGNKALRMALQMREQHIKRERATSNICTAQALLATMAGFFAVYHGPEGIRRIALNAHSHAVAAAEGLEKLDYKLSTHSFFDTIEVEASAEKIRPLALEQKINFFYVDENLIRMSFDEVSNLAEVNTVLSIFAKAAGKKFTPLKEIVEESHITKSLQRTSAYLTEPVFKKYHSETDMMRYIKKLEHRDISLADSMISLGSCTMKLNPAVTMMPLSWAEFGNIHPFVPADQAEGYMEMINELSKDLATITGFAGVSLQPNSGATGEYSGLMVIRAYHQSRGQGFRNIALIPASAHGTNPASATMAGMHTVTVACDDAGNIDIDDLRAKAEANASNLACIMVTYPSTHGVFENRIREIVEIVHENGGQVYMDGANMNAQVGLTNPGYIGADVCHLNLHKTFAIPHGGGGPGVGPICVAQHLVEFLPGHAIVQTGGRNGITAVAAAPFGSASILPITYGYIKMLGANGLRRVTEMAIVNANYMASALKGEYDVVYTGETGRVGHEMILDLRHFRKEFGGVECADIARRLMDYGFHAPTLSFPVHETLMVEPTESEPKAELDRFMEALVAIKHECEEIRDGKADIDDNVVKMAPHTAVELASDAWSHPYSREKAAFPLSWIRESKFFPYVTKIDGGYGDRHLQCTCDPLYEEDNK
;
A
#
# COMPACT_ATOMS: atom_id res chain seq x y z
N MET A 1 -3.02 20.32 0.00
CA MET A 1 -2.84 21.11 -1.25
C MET A 1 -2.77 20.20 -2.47
N THR A 2 -1.78 19.31 -2.62
CA THR A 2 -1.63 18.47 -3.84
C THR A 2 -2.91 17.73 -4.27
N ARG A 3 -3.66 17.17 -3.33
CA ARG A 3 -4.89 16.41 -3.60
C ARG A 3 -6.14 17.29 -3.84
N SER A 4 -6.13 18.55 -3.39
CA SER A 4 -7.26 19.46 -3.55
C SER A 4 -7.22 20.24 -4.88
N GLU A 5 -6.01 20.55 -5.35
CA GLU A 5 -5.79 21.37 -6.55
C GLU A 5 -6.50 20.85 -7.81
N PRO A 6 -6.39 19.53 -8.16
CA PRO A 6 -7.04 19.00 -9.36
C PRO A 6 -8.56 19.14 -9.38
N PHE A 7 -9.17 19.25 -8.21
CA PHE A 7 -10.63 19.39 -8.04
C PHE A 7 -11.08 20.83 -7.83
N GLY A 8 -10.17 21.80 -7.87
CA GLY A 8 -10.49 23.20 -7.63
C GLY A 8 -10.98 23.47 -6.19
N ILE A 9 -10.60 22.63 -5.23
CA ILE A 9 -10.97 22.78 -3.82
C ILE A 9 -10.10 23.87 -3.21
N GLU A 10 -10.73 24.96 -2.76
CA GLU A 10 -10.07 26.00 -1.98
C GLU A 10 -9.83 25.54 -0.55
N ILE A 11 -8.60 25.72 -0.06
CA ILE A 11 -8.22 25.43 1.32
C ILE A 11 -8.04 26.73 2.07
N ILE A 12 -8.84 26.91 3.12
CA ILE A 12 -8.73 28.03 4.07
C ILE A 12 -7.98 27.51 5.29
N SER A 13 -6.86 28.14 5.65
CA SER A 13 -6.12 27.84 6.86
C SER A 13 -6.35 28.95 7.88
N ASP A 14 -6.95 28.60 9.00
CA ASP A 14 -7.28 29.57 10.06
C ASP A 14 -7.21 28.91 11.45
N ARG A 15 -7.37 29.69 12.50
CA ARG A 15 -7.45 29.24 13.88
C ARG A 15 -8.87 28.71 14.16
N TYR A 16 -8.97 27.52 14.75
CA TYR A 16 -10.23 26.85 15.07
C TYR A 16 -11.13 27.67 16.02
N ASP A 17 -10.53 28.42 16.95
CA ASP A 17 -11.20 29.20 17.99
C ASP A 17 -11.79 30.51 17.48
N ASN A 18 -11.38 30.99 16.30
CA ASN A 18 -11.84 32.25 15.69
C ASN A 18 -12.61 32.03 14.40
N TYR A 19 -12.68 30.80 13.90
CA TYR A 19 -13.31 30.50 12.61
C TYR A 19 -14.84 30.49 12.74
N THR A 20 -15.50 31.21 11.83
CA THR A 20 -16.95 31.21 11.73
C THR A 20 -17.37 30.56 10.42
N PHE A 21 -18.08 29.44 10.50
CA PHE A 21 -18.58 28.72 9.34
C PHE A 21 -19.64 29.53 8.58
N THR A 22 -19.43 29.71 7.28
CA THR A 22 -20.32 30.46 6.39
C THR A 22 -21.38 29.60 5.73
N GLY A 23 -21.17 28.26 5.71
CA GLY A 23 -22.00 27.28 5.00
C GLY A 23 -21.59 27.08 3.53
N ARG A 24 -20.47 27.69 3.09
CA ARG A 24 -19.83 27.38 1.79
C ARG A 24 -18.81 26.26 1.91
N GLU A 25 -18.31 26.00 3.10
CA GLU A 25 -17.42 24.92 3.43
C GLU A 25 -18.19 23.59 3.41
N PHE A 26 -17.61 22.54 2.81
CA PHE A 26 -18.18 21.20 2.86
C PHE A 26 -17.48 20.30 3.91
N GLY A 27 -16.30 20.69 4.38
CA GLY A 27 -15.54 19.94 5.36
C GLY A 27 -14.51 20.80 6.09
N ALA A 28 -14.20 20.43 7.32
CA ALA A 28 -13.13 20.98 8.13
C ALA A 28 -12.17 19.87 8.56
N ILE A 29 -10.88 20.18 8.65
CA ILE A 29 -9.84 19.23 9.13
C ILE A 29 -9.15 19.86 10.35
N VAL A 30 -9.12 19.12 11.45
CA VAL A 30 -8.39 19.50 12.66
C VAL A 30 -7.41 18.39 13.05
N GLN A 31 -6.33 18.76 13.74
CA GLN A 31 -5.33 17.81 14.23
C GLN A 31 -5.48 17.59 15.74
N TYR A 32 -5.32 16.34 16.22
CA TYR A 32 -5.53 15.94 17.59
C TYR A 32 -4.49 14.91 18.05
N PRO A 33 -3.53 15.25 18.95
CA PRO A 33 -3.23 16.61 19.44
C PRO A 33 -2.82 17.57 18.30
N ALA A 34 -2.86 18.88 18.59
CA ALA A 34 -2.43 19.91 17.65
C ALA A 34 -0.92 19.85 17.38
N ALA A 35 -0.43 20.54 16.33
CA ALA A 35 0.97 20.51 15.94
C ALA A 35 1.96 20.97 17.02
N ASN A 36 1.52 21.82 17.94
CA ASN A 36 2.31 22.25 19.09
C ASN A 36 2.19 21.32 20.32
N GLY A 37 1.51 20.17 20.16
CA GLY A 37 1.27 19.20 21.22
C GLY A 37 0.00 19.44 22.03
N GLU A 38 -0.67 20.59 21.88
CA GLU A 38 -1.83 20.96 22.69
C GLU A 38 -3.03 20.04 22.42
N VAL A 39 -3.64 19.54 23.47
CA VAL A 39 -4.89 18.78 23.44
C VAL A 39 -6.05 19.78 23.57
N ARG A 40 -6.79 19.96 22.50
CA ARG A 40 -7.88 20.95 22.39
C ARG A 40 -9.24 20.29 22.47
N ASP A 41 -10.20 21.02 23.04
CA ASP A 41 -11.62 20.64 22.99
C ASP A 41 -12.22 21.12 21.68
N TYR A 42 -12.67 20.18 20.86
CA TYR A 42 -13.29 20.50 19.57
C TYR A 42 -14.81 20.26 19.55
N GLU A 43 -15.47 20.05 20.72
CA GLU A 43 -16.88 19.73 20.78
C GLU A 43 -17.74 20.88 20.24
N ASP A 44 -17.51 22.11 20.72
CA ASP A 44 -18.23 23.30 20.23
C ASP A 44 -17.92 23.63 18.76
N PHE A 45 -16.66 23.48 18.34
CA PHE A 45 -16.27 23.66 16.94
C PHE A 45 -17.02 22.69 16.03
N THR A 46 -17.11 21.43 16.44
CA THR A 46 -17.81 20.38 15.68
C THR A 46 -19.31 20.66 15.60
N ALA A 47 -19.92 21.05 16.72
CA ALA A 47 -21.32 21.44 16.77
C ALA A 47 -21.61 22.64 15.84
N ALA A 48 -20.74 23.66 15.85
CA ALA A 48 -20.84 24.81 14.96
C ALA A 48 -20.72 24.42 13.47
N ALA A 49 -19.76 23.57 13.13
CA ALA A 49 -19.60 23.01 11.78
C ALA A 49 -20.86 22.27 11.32
N HIS A 50 -21.37 21.34 12.13
CA HIS A 50 -22.56 20.57 11.83
C HIS A 50 -23.82 21.44 11.68
N SER A 51 -23.93 22.52 12.43
CA SER A 51 -25.06 23.47 12.29
C SER A 51 -25.13 24.12 10.90
N ARG A 52 -24.02 24.07 10.15
CA ARG A 52 -23.87 24.58 8.78
C ARG A 52 -23.74 23.48 7.72
N GLY A 53 -23.91 22.20 8.11
CA GLY A 53 -23.78 21.06 7.21
C GLY A 53 -22.32 20.72 6.83
N VAL A 54 -21.35 21.18 7.59
CA VAL A 54 -19.92 20.97 7.36
C VAL A 54 -19.46 19.71 8.13
N LEU A 55 -18.82 18.76 7.43
CA LEU A 55 -18.28 17.55 8.04
C LEU A 55 -16.92 17.82 8.70
N VAL A 56 -16.66 17.17 9.84
CA VAL A 56 -15.41 17.34 10.58
C VAL A 56 -14.56 16.08 10.47
N THR A 57 -13.36 16.24 9.90
CA THR A 57 -12.31 15.22 9.84
C THR A 57 -11.23 15.53 10.86
N VAL A 58 -10.80 14.51 11.61
CA VAL A 58 -9.75 14.64 12.62
C VAL A 58 -8.52 13.84 12.21
N ALA A 59 -7.39 14.50 12.08
CA ALA A 59 -6.09 13.86 11.96
C ALA A 59 -5.57 13.57 13.37
N ALA A 60 -5.68 12.32 13.83
CA ALA A 60 -5.37 11.94 15.22
C ALA A 60 -4.14 11.03 15.32
N ASP A 61 -3.33 11.26 16.35
CA ASP A 61 -2.28 10.32 16.76
C ASP A 61 -2.93 9.11 17.46
N ILE A 62 -2.73 7.92 16.91
CA ILE A 62 -3.37 6.68 17.39
C ILE A 62 -2.94 6.33 18.84
N LEU A 63 -1.69 6.59 19.22
CA LEU A 63 -1.20 6.29 20.58
C LEU A 63 -1.83 7.22 21.62
N SER A 64 -1.98 8.50 21.29
CA SER A 64 -2.60 9.49 22.18
C SER A 64 -4.04 9.11 22.54
N LEU A 65 -4.77 8.43 21.63
CA LEU A 65 -6.14 7.98 21.84
C LEU A 65 -6.28 6.92 22.95
N ALA A 66 -5.18 6.35 23.44
CA ALA A 66 -5.21 5.50 24.65
C ALA A 66 -5.47 6.32 25.93
N LEU A 67 -5.18 7.63 25.92
CA LEU A 67 -5.36 8.55 27.03
C LEU A 67 -6.41 9.62 26.77
N LEU A 68 -6.62 10.00 25.51
CA LEU A 68 -7.50 11.10 25.10
C LEU A 68 -8.89 10.63 24.72
N LYS A 69 -9.92 11.45 25.02
CA LYS A 69 -11.31 11.26 24.58
C LYS A 69 -11.34 11.03 23.07
N ALA A 70 -11.98 9.93 22.65
CA ALA A 70 -11.99 9.56 21.23
C ALA A 70 -12.77 10.58 20.38
N PRO A 71 -12.27 10.97 19.20
CA PRO A 71 -12.91 12.00 18.38
C PRO A 71 -14.37 11.70 18.02
N GLY A 72 -14.74 10.44 17.82
CA GLY A 72 -16.13 10.06 17.59
C GLY A 72 -17.08 10.39 18.74
N GLU A 73 -16.58 10.47 19.98
CA GLU A 73 -17.38 10.78 21.19
C GLU A 73 -17.80 12.24 21.28
N TRP A 74 -17.05 13.15 20.65
CA TRP A 74 -17.39 14.57 20.55
C TRP A 74 -17.86 14.99 19.15
N GLY A 75 -18.22 13.99 18.31
CA GLY A 75 -19.00 14.22 17.11
C GLY A 75 -18.21 14.22 15.81
N ALA A 76 -16.91 13.94 15.78
CA ALA A 76 -16.17 13.82 14.52
C ALA A 76 -16.82 12.84 13.54
N ASP A 77 -16.83 13.20 12.26
CA ASP A 77 -17.40 12.36 11.20
C ASP A 77 -16.42 11.36 10.64
N ILE A 78 -15.14 11.78 10.52
CA ILE A 78 -14.05 10.98 9.99
C ILE A 78 -12.82 11.17 10.87
N VAL A 79 -12.10 10.09 11.16
CA VAL A 79 -10.82 10.14 11.87
C VAL A 79 -9.78 9.42 11.03
N VAL A 80 -8.65 10.07 10.77
CA VAL A 80 -7.53 9.52 10.02
C VAL A 80 -6.23 9.68 10.80
N GLY A 81 -5.27 8.80 10.54
CA GLY A 81 -3.94 8.91 11.15
C GLY A 81 -3.00 7.81 10.70
N SER A 82 -1.78 7.86 11.20
CA SER A 82 -0.77 6.82 10.98
C SER A 82 -0.84 5.77 12.09
N THR A 83 -0.58 4.51 11.74
CA THR A 83 -0.37 3.43 12.72
C THR A 83 1.11 3.23 13.08
N GLN A 84 2.00 4.12 12.65
CA GLN A 84 3.45 3.98 12.87
C GLN A 84 3.81 3.82 14.35
N ARG A 85 3.10 4.52 15.25
CA ARG A 85 3.27 4.42 16.71
C ARG A 85 2.96 3.02 17.29
N PHE A 86 2.42 2.11 16.48
CA PHE A 86 2.16 0.72 16.86
C PHE A 86 3.27 -0.20 16.35
N GLY A 87 4.49 0.02 16.85
CA GLY A 87 5.65 -0.86 16.70
C GLY A 87 6.40 -0.75 15.36
N ILE A 88 6.18 0.30 14.57
CA ILE A 88 6.89 0.52 13.32
C ILE A 88 8.00 1.54 13.53
N PRO A 89 9.27 1.25 13.14
CA PRO A 89 10.39 2.17 13.27
C PRO A 89 10.16 3.48 12.50
N MET A 90 10.87 4.55 12.87
CA MET A 90 10.85 5.82 12.14
C MET A 90 11.32 5.68 10.69
N GLY A 91 12.34 4.86 10.43
CA GLY A 91 12.76 4.40 9.11
C GLY A 91 12.97 5.50 8.09
N PHE A 92 13.49 6.63 8.48
CA PHE A 92 13.66 7.82 7.62
C PHE A 92 12.35 8.25 6.91
N GLY A 93 11.19 7.91 7.50
CA GLY A 93 9.86 8.30 7.02
C GLY A 93 8.90 7.17 6.67
N GLY A 94 9.31 5.94 6.72
CA GLY A 94 8.43 4.80 6.45
C GLY A 94 9.12 3.61 5.82
N PRO A 95 8.35 2.55 5.48
CA PRO A 95 6.87 2.54 5.31
C PRO A 95 6.09 2.46 6.62
N HIS A 96 4.86 2.91 6.60
CA HIS A 96 3.88 2.71 7.68
C HIS A 96 2.46 2.67 7.10
N ALA A 97 1.54 2.00 7.81
CA ALA A 97 0.13 2.01 7.43
C ALA A 97 -0.58 3.25 8.01
N ALA A 98 -1.74 3.54 7.45
CA ALA A 98 -2.67 4.53 7.96
C ALA A 98 -3.98 3.86 8.37
N TYR A 99 -4.76 4.53 9.21
CA TYR A 99 -6.12 4.12 9.54
C TYR A 99 -7.12 5.20 9.13
N LEU A 100 -8.33 4.76 8.88
CA LEU A 100 -9.49 5.60 8.66
C LEU A 100 -10.68 4.99 9.42
N ALA A 101 -11.30 5.79 10.27
CA ALA A 101 -12.53 5.45 10.96
C ALA A 101 -13.61 6.46 10.59
N THR A 102 -14.85 6.00 10.42
CA THR A 102 -15.96 6.88 10.06
C THR A 102 -17.28 6.31 10.55
N ARG A 103 -18.34 7.10 10.48
CA ARG A 103 -19.71 6.67 10.79
C ARG A 103 -20.23 5.69 9.74
N ASP A 104 -21.12 4.79 10.15
CA ASP A 104 -21.66 3.74 9.27
C ASP A 104 -22.30 4.30 7.97
N VAL A 105 -22.90 5.49 8.04
CA VAL A 105 -23.50 6.15 6.88
C VAL A 105 -22.51 6.42 5.74
N TYR A 106 -21.21 6.60 6.05
CA TYR A 106 -20.17 6.90 5.08
C TYR A 106 -19.39 5.67 4.59
N LYS A 107 -19.68 4.47 5.05
CA LYS A 107 -18.92 3.25 4.71
C LYS A 107 -18.79 3.00 3.20
N ARG A 108 -19.78 3.41 2.40
CA ARG A 108 -19.75 3.27 0.92
C ARG A 108 -18.85 4.29 0.22
N ASN A 109 -18.38 5.30 0.94
CA ASN A 109 -17.49 6.36 0.44
C ASN A 109 -16.04 6.18 0.92
N MET A 110 -15.77 5.22 1.81
CA MET A 110 -14.43 4.96 2.31
C MET A 110 -13.48 4.57 1.17
N PRO A 111 -12.24 5.07 1.15
CA PRO A 111 -11.19 4.53 0.28
C PRO A 111 -10.70 3.17 0.78
N GLY A 112 -10.03 2.43 -0.09
CA GLY A 112 -9.41 1.15 0.25
C GLY A 112 -10.38 -0.02 0.34
N ARG A 113 -9.80 -1.21 0.52
CA ARG A 113 -10.54 -2.47 0.59
C ARG A 113 -11.16 -2.66 1.97
N ILE A 114 -12.38 -3.19 1.98
CA ILE A 114 -13.11 -3.55 3.21
C ILE A 114 -13.30 -5.05 3.19
N ILE A 115 -12.97 -5.71 4.29
CA ILE A 115 -13.22 -7.14 4.49
C ILE A 115 -14.51 -7.30 5.30
N GLY A 116 -15.41 -8.13 4.78
CA GLY A 116 -16.65 -8.51 5.43
C GLY A 116 -16.68 -9.99 5.78
N VAL A 117 -17.64 -10.38 6.58
CA VAL A 117 -17.90 -11.75 6.97
C VAL A 117 -19.02 -12.33 6.11
N SER A 118 -18.80 -13.52 5.57
CA SER A 118 -19.78 -14.35 4.88
C SER A 118 -19.79 -15.75 5.48
N ILE A 119 -20.38 -16.70 4.78
CA ILE A 119 -20.32 -18.13 5.09
C ILE A 119 -19.70 -18.90 3.93
N ASP A 120 -19.08 -20.02 4.24
CA ASP A 120 -18.69 -21.00 3.24
C ASP A 120 -19.82 -21.98 2.90
N ARG A 121 -19.60 -22.90 1.97
CA ARG A 121 -20.57 -23.94 1.55
C ARG A 121 -21.09 -24.80 2.71
N LEU A 122 -20.30 -24.96 3.77
CA LEU A 122 -20.67 -25.73 4.96
C LEU A 122 -21.34 -24.89 6.06
N GLY A 123 -21.53 -23.59 5.82
CA GLY A 123 -22.13 -22.65 6.78
C GLY A 123 -21.13 -22.07 7.79
N ASN A 124 -19.84 -22.36 7.66
CA ASN A 124 -18.81 -21.77 8.52
C ASN A 124 -18.54 -20.32 8.15
N LYS A 125 -18.21 -19.48 9.15
CA LYS A 125 -17.81 -18.08 8.89
C LYS A 125 -16.58 -18.01 8.00
N ALA A 126 -16.63 -17.17 6.99
CA ALA A 126 -15.57 -16.96 6.02
C ALA A 126 -15.37 -15.47 5.71
N LEU A 127 -14.12 -15.04 5.60
CA LEU A 127 -13.79 -13.66 5.26
C LEU A 127 -13.77 -13.47 3.74
N ARG A 128 -14.27 -12.30 3.30
CA ARG A 128 -14.23 -11.91 1.88
C ARG A 128 -14.14 -10.40 1.73
N MET A 129 -13.68 -9.94 0.56
CA MET A 129 -13.81 -8.53 0.21
C MET A 129 -15.30 -8.15 0.11
N ALA A 130 -15.69 -7.10 0.84
CA ALA A 130 -17.03 -6.52 0.80
C ALA A 130 -17.04 -5.17 0.08
N LEU A 131 -18.21 -4.73 -0.39
CA LEU A 131 -18.39 -3.44 -1.07
C LEU A 131 -17.43 -3.21 -2.26
N GLN A 132 -17.06 -4.26 -2.99
CA GLN A 132 -16.11 -4.23 -4.10
C GLN A 132 -16.49 -3.26 -5.22
N MET A 133 -17.78 -2.95 -5.38
CA MET A 133 -18.30 -2.02 -6.39
C MET A 133 -17.72 -0.60 -6.29
N ARG A 134 -17.01 -0.25 -5.20
CA ARG A 134 -16.30 1.04 -5.03
C ARG A 134 -14.88 1.00 -5.62
N GLU A 135 -14.32 -0.18 -5.79
CA GLU A 135 -12.91 -0.40 -6.09
C GLU A 135 -12.56 -0.10 -7.56
N GLN A 136 -11.33 0.32 -7.79
CA GLN A 136 -10.84 0.75 -9.10
C GLN A 136 -10.84 -0.38 -10.16
N HIS A 137 -10.71 -1.64 -9.76
CA HIS A 137 -10.76 -2.78 -10.68
C HIS A 137 -12.17 -3.01 -11.27
N ILE A 138 -13.23 -2.44 -10.65
CA ILE A 138 -14.60 -2.48 -11.16
C ILE A 138 -15.03 -1.12 -11.72
N LYS A 139 -14.85 -0.05 -10.94
CA LYS A 139 -15.37 1.30 -11.27
C LYS A 139 -14.43 2.13 -12.14
N ARG A 140 -13.15 1.73 -12.27
CA ARG A 140 -12.15 2.45 -13.08
C ARG A 140 -12.12 3.95 -12.75
N GLU A 141 -12.42 4.82 -13.71
CA GLU A 141 -12.50 6.29 -13.55
C GLU A 141 -13.53 6.77 -12.52
N ARG A 142 -14.48 5.93 -12.14
CA ARG A 142 -15.53 6.26 -11.14
C ARG A 142 -15.22 5.71 -9.75
N ALA A 143 -14.04 5.16 -9.54
CA ALA A 143 -13.65 4.63 -8.23
C ALA A 143 -13.49 5.74 -7.19
N THR A 144 -13.68 5.39 -5.93
CA THR A 144 -13.49 6.33 -4.79
C THR A 144 -12.01 6.61 -4.52
N SER A 145 -11.10 5.78 -5.01
CA SER A 145 -9.66 5.95 -4.87
C SER A 145 -8.91 5.17 -5.95
N ASN A 146 -7.62 5.47 -6.11
CA ASN A 146 -6.71 4.72 -6.97
C ASN A 146 -5.85 3.70 -6.19
N ILE A 147 -6.19 3.37 -4.95
CA ILE A 147 -5.39 2.44 -4.13
C ILE A 147 -5.37 1.05 -4.77
N CYS A 148 -4.16 0.55 -5.02
CA CYS A 148 -3.90 -0.83 -5.47
C CYS A 148 -3.01 -1.56 -4.47
N THR A 149 -1.72 -1.21 -4.38
CA THR A 149 -0.83 -1.67 -3.31
C THR A 149 -1.00 -0.76 -2.11
N ALA A 150 -1.44 -1.36 -1.00
CA ALA A 150 -1.55 -0.68 0.30
C ALA A 150 -0.26 -0.88 1.12
N GLN A 151 -0.29 -0.57 2.40
CA GLN A 151 0.77 -0.89 3.35
C GLN A 151 0.31 -2.06 4.24
N ALA A 152 -0.09 -3.17 3.62
CA ALA A 152 -0.79 -4.27 4.29
C ALA A 152 0.08 -4.95 5.37
N LEU A 153 1.36 -5.20 5.09
CA LEU A 153 2.28 -5.78 6.09
C LEU A 153 2.38 -4.88 7.33
N LEU A 154 2.49 -3.58 7.14
CA LEU A 154 2.60 -2.62 8.24
C LEU A 154 1.29 -2.54 9.05
N ALA A 155 0.13 -2.67 8.38
CA ALA A 155 -1.16 -2.75 9.07
C ALA A 155 -1.25 -4.04 9.90
N THR A 156 -0.76 -5.17 9.37
CA THR A 156 -0.69 -6.45 10.09
C THR A 156 0.24 -6.34 11.30
N MET A 157 1.43 -5.74 11.14
CA MET A 157 2.36 -5.51 12.25
C MET A 157 1.75 -4.63 13.34
N ALA A 158 1.05 -3.53 12.97
CA ALA A 158 0.32 -2.69 13.93
C ALA A 158 -0.79 -3.48 14.66
N GLY A 159 -1.48 -4.37 13.95
CA GLY A 159 -2.45 -5.29 14.54
C GLY A 159 -1.80 -6.25 15.56
N PHE A 160 -0.67 -6.84 15.24
CA PHE A 160 0.08 -7.70 16.17
C PHE A 160 0.62 -6.93 17.37
N PHE A 161 1.07 -5.68 17.18
CA PHE A 161 1.44 -4.81 18.30
C PHE A 161 0.26 -4.63 19.28
N ALA A 162 -0.93 -4.34 18.74
CA ALA A 162 -2.13 -4.20 19.55
C ALA A 162 -2.52 -5.51 20.26
N VAL A 163 -2.39 -6.66 19.60
CA VAL A 163 -2.65 -7.98 20.20
C VAL A 163 -1.64 -8.29 21.30
N TYR A 164 -0.35 -8.01 21.08
CA TYR A 164 0.71 -8.32 22.05
C TYR A 164 0.60 -7.45 23.32
N HIS A 165 0.39 -6.15 23.17
CA HIS A 165 0.34 -5.23 24.30
C HIS A 165 -1.03 -5.18 24.97
N GLY A 166 -2.11 -5.40 24.22
CA GLY A 166 -3.47 -5.23 24.70
C GLY A 166 -3.79 -3.79 25.12
N PRO A 167 -5.02 -3.50 25.56
CA PRO A 167 -5.41 -2.15 25.93
C PRO A 167 -4.58 -1.57 27.08
N GLU A 168 -4.26 -2.39 28.10
CA GLU A 168 -3.48 -1.95 29.25
C GLU A 168 -2.01 -1.69 28.91
N GLY A 169 -1.40 -2.50 28.03
CA GLY A 169 -0.04 -2.29 27.57
C GLY A 169 0.10 -1.03 26.72
N ILE A 170 -0.83 -0.81 25.79
CA ILE A 170 -0.85 0.42 24.97
C ILE A 170 -1.06 1.65 25.86
N ARG A 171 -1.96 1.57 26.84
CA ARG A 171 -2.15 2.66 27.81
C ARG A 171 -0.86 2.98 28.57
N ARG A 172 -0.12 1.96 29.05
CA ARG A 172 1.18 2.17 29.73
C ARG A 172 2.21 2.81 28.81
N ILE A 173 2.30 2.40 27.55
CA ILE A 173 3.19 2.99 26.55
C ILE A 173 2.85 4.47 26.35
N ALA A 174 1.57 4.80 26.16
CA ALA A 174 1.11 6.18 26.02
C ALA A 174 1.38 7.01 27.29
N LEU A 175 1.14 6.45 28.46
CA LEU A 175 1.39 7.13 29.74
C LEU A 175 2.88 7.35 29.97
N ASN A 176 3.75 6.42 29.55
CA ASN A 176 5.20 6.60 29.64
C ASN A 176 5.66 7.81 28.80
N ALA A 177 5.25 7.89 27.52
CA ALA A 177 5.58 9.04 26.68
C ALA A 177 5.06 10.36 27.28
N HIS A 178 3.81 10.36 27.76
CA HIS A 178 3.19 11.52 28.41
C HIS A 178 3.96 11.96 29.65
N SER A 179 4.31 11.04 30.57
CA SER A 179 5.00 11.34 31.80
C SER A 179 6.40 11.95 31.59
N HIS A 180 7.10 11.54 30.53
CA HIS A 180 8.38 12.16 30.13
C HIS A 180 8.20 13.61 29.69
N ALA A 181 7.15 13.88 28.89
CA ALA A 181 6.80 15.23 28.47
C ALA A 181 6.41 16.10 29.67
N VAL A 182 5.63 15.57 30.62
CA VAL A 182 5.27 16.27 31.87
C VAL A 182 6.52 16.61 32.71
N ALA A 183 7.40 15.63 32.92
CA ALA A 183 8.63 15.86 33.69
C ALA A 183 9.56 16.91 33.05
N ALA A 184 9.65 16.93 31.73
CA ALA A 184 10.39 17.95 30.99
C ALA A 184 9.71 19.33 31.12
N ALA A 185 8.39 19.41 30.99
CA ALA A 185 7.61 20.64 31.13
C ALA A 185 7.80 21.28 32.51
N GLU A 186 7.56 20.52 33.57
CA GLU A 186 7.75 20.99 34.95
C GLU A 186 9.21 21.39 35.25
N GLY A 187 10.17 20.64 34.69
CA GLY A 187 11.59 20.94 34.80
C GLY A 187 11.95 22.26 34.13
N LEU A 188 11.39 22.56 32.97
CA LEU A 188 11.56 23.82 32.25
C LEU A 188 10.93 25.01 33.00
N GLU A 189 9.72 24.84 33.56
CA GLU A 189 9.07 25.87 34.37
C GLU A 189 9.89 26.19 35.62
N LYS A 190 10.48 25.19 36.30
CA LYS A 190 11.41 25.40 37.44
C LYS A 190 12.70 26.12 37.02
N LEU A 191 13.03 26.12 35.75
CA LEU A 191 14.12 26.90 35.17
C LEU A 191 13.67 28.28 34.65
N ASP A 192 12.43 28.71 34.95
CA ASP A 192 11.76 29.95 34.54
C ASP A 192 11.54 30.08 33.01
N TYR A 193 11.47 28.97 32.30
CA TYR A 193 10.97 28.96 30.93
C TYR A 193 9.46 28.94 30.93
N LYS A 194 8.88 29.60 29.94
CA LYS A 194 7.44 29.63 29.75
C LYS A 194 7.02 28.63 28.66
N LEU A 195 6.05 27.79 28.99
CA LEU A 195 5.41 26.89 28.02
C LEU A 195 4.28 27.61 27.32
N SER A 196 4.14 27.36 26.02
CA SER A 196 2.98 27.81 25.22
C SER A 196 1.86 26.75 25.17
N THR A 197 2.10 25.56 25.73
CA THR A 197 1.13 24.45 25.82
C THR A 197 0.85 24.12 27.30
N HIS A 198 -0.43 23.95 27.65
CA HIS A 198 -0.84 23.66 29.04
C HIS A 198 -1.50 22.28 29.20
N SER A 199 -2.28 21.86 28.24
CA SER A 199 -2.84 20.50 28.16
C SER A 199 -2.25 19.82 26.91
N PHE A 200 -1.39 18.83 27.10
CA PHE A 200 -0.62 18.21 26.03
C PHE A 200 -0.55 16.70 26.22
N PHE A 201 -0.13 15.99 25.17
CA PHE A 201 0.12 14.55 25.23
C PHE A 201 1.62 14.26 25.43
N ASP A 202 2.40 14.24 24.37
CA ASP A 202 3.82 13.88 24.37
C ASP A 202 4.73 14.97 23.80
N THR A 203 4.13 16.05 23.35
CA THR A 203 4.83 17.17 22.71
C THR A 203 4.59 18.44 23.47
N ILE A 204 5.66 19.19 23.76
CA ILE A 204 5.61 20.49 24.43
C ILE A 204 6.29 21.56 23.57
N GLU A 205 5.85 22.80 23.76
CA GLU A 205 6.39 23.97 23.10
C GLU A 205 6.79 25.00 24.14
N VAL A 206 8.04 25.50 24.04
CA VAL A 206 8.65 26.36 25.04
C VAL A 206 9.20 27.63 24.40
N GLU A 207 8.95 28.78 25.07
CA GLU A 207 9.54 30.06 24.70
C GLU A 207 11.04 30.08 25.14
N ALA A 208 11.96 29.94 24.15
CA ALA A 208 13.39 29.90 24.39
C ALA A 208 14.18 30.34 23.16
N SER A 209 15.35 30.98 23.37
CA SER A 209 16.22 31.40 22.27
C SER A 209 16.85 30.22 21.56
N ALA A 210 16.48 30.02 20.28
CA ALA A 210 17.06 29.00 19.42
C ALA A 210 18.57 29.18 19.24
N GLU A 211 19.07 30.41 19.19
CA GLU A 211 20.50 30.76 19.10
C GLU A 211 21.30 30.20 20.26
N LYS A 212 20.76 30.27 21.48
CA LYS A 212 21.43 29.76 22.70
C LYS A 212 21.29 28.26 22.88
N ILE A 213 20.13 27.68 22.53
CA ILE A 213 19.83 26.28 22.78
C ILE A 213 20.47 25.37 21.72
N ARG A 214 20.39 25.74 20.42
CA ARG A 214 20.83 24.87 19.32
C ARG A 214 22.29 24.39 19.43
N PRO A 215 23.28 25.24 19.72
CA PRO A 215 24.66 24.78 19.86
C PRO A 215 24.84 23.78 21.01
N LEU A 216 24.16 24.02 22.13
CA LEU A 216 24.22 23.15 23.30
C LEU A 216 23.51 21.81 23.07
N ALA A 217 22.42 21.80 22.34
CA ALA A 217 21.71 20.60 21.96
C ALA A 217 22.54 19.73 20.97
N LEU A 218 23.16 20.36 19.98
CA LEU A 218 24.04 19.67 19.02
C LEU A 218 25.28 19.08 19.69
N GLU A 219 25.83 19.77 20.71
CA GLU A 219 26.94 19.24 21.56
C GLU A 219 26.53 17.92 22.24
N GLN A 220 25.25 17.79 22.61
CA GLN A 220 24.67 16.59 23.23
C GLN A 220 24.05 15.62 22.17
N LYS A 221 24.20 15.87 20.88
CA LYS A 221 23.64 15.10 19.77
C LYS A 221 22.11 15.02 19.81
N ILE A 222 21.45 16.12 20.19
CA ILE A 222 19.98 16.27 20.23
C ILE A 222 19.54 17.30 19.21
N ASN A 223 18.49 16.98 18.46
CA ASN A 223 17.79 17.91 17.60
C ASN A 223 16.43 18.27 18.22
N PHE A 224 16.13 19.56 18.27
CA PHE A 224 14.79 20.06 18.54
C PHE A 224 14.16 20.60 17.26
N PHE A 225 12.84 20.76 17.26
CA PHE A 225 12.14 21.48 16.22
C PHE A 225 12.12 22.97 16.59
N TYR A 226 12.88 23.79 15.86
CA TYR A 226 12.93 25.23 16.03
C TYR A 226 11.84 25.87 15.16
N VAL A 227 10.73 26.25 15.79
CA VAL A 227 9.58 26.88 15.11
C VAL A 227 9.99 28.23 14.56
N ASP A 228 10.68 29.03 15.40
CA ASP A 228 11.33 30.30 15.05
C ASP A 228 12.51 30.58 15.99
N GLU A 229 13.00 31.80 15.99
CA GLU A 229 14.14 32.27 16.83
C GLU A 229 13.89 32.15 18.33
N ASN A 230 12.63 32.14 18.78
CA ASN A 230 12.22 32.21 20.17
C ASN A 230 11.30 31.08 20.62
N LEU A 231 11.01 30.14 19.76
CA LEU A 231 10.04 29.07 20.04
C LEU A 231 10.60 27.71 19.62
N ILE A 232 10.67 26.81 20.60
CA ILE A 232 11.24 25.46 20.44
C ILE A 232 10.19 24.43 20.80
N ARG A 233 10.06 23.40 19.97
CA ARG A 233 9.18 22.26 20.21
C ARG A 233 9.99 20.99 20.38
N MET A 234 9.54 20.12 21.29
CA MET A 234 10.14 18.80 21.53
C MET A 234 9.07 17.77 21.81
N SER A 235 9.34 16.54 21.38
CA SER A 235 8.43 15.41 21.57
C SER A 235 9.16 14.26 22.27
N PHE A 236 8.44 13.54 23.09
CA PHE A 236 8.89 12.34 23.79
C PHE A 236 8.10 11.14 23.26
N ASP A 237 8.69 9.97 23.32
CA ASP A 237 8.11 8.76 22.78
C ASP A 237 8.24 7.58 23.75
N GLU A 238 7.89 6.38 23.31
CA GLU A 238 7.92 5.15 24.09
C GLU A 238 9.32 4.68 24.46
N VAL A 239 10.37 5.14 23.79
CA VAL A 239 11.78 4.81 24.09
C VAL A 239 12.48 5.90 24.88
N SER A 240 11.85 7.03 25.10
CA SER A 240 12.36 8.10 25.93
C SER A 240 12.55 7.64 27.38
N ASN A 241 13.56 8.19 28.04
CA ASN A 241 13.93 7.76 29.38
C ASN A 241 14.39 8.96 30.28
N LEU A 242 14.54 8.70 31.56
CA LEU A 242 14.93 9.72 32.58
C LEU A 242 16.26 10.40 32.24
N ALA A 243 17.23 9.69 31.64
CA ALA A 243 18.52 10.28 31.30
C ALA A 243 18.39 11.32 30.19
N GLU A 244 17.54 11.04 29.21
CA GLU A 244 17.24 11.96 28.10
C GLU A 244 16.51 13.22 28.61
N VAL A 245 15.49 13.08 29.48
CA VAL A 245 14.82 14.21 30.09
C VAL A 245 15.82 15.08 30.88
N ASN A 246 16.69 14.45 31.66
CA ASN A 246 17.75 15.17 32.41
C ASN A 246 18.73 15.87 31.46
N THR A 247 19.08 15.26 30.34
CA THR A 247 19.94 15.88 29.32
C THR A 247 19.28 17.12 28.72
N VAL A 248 18.02 17.02 28.34
CA VAL A 248 17.22 18.17 27.86
C VAL A 248 17.21 19.30 28.89
N LEU A 249 16.85 19.01 30.14
CA LEU A 249 16.81 20.01 31.20
C LEU A 249 18.19 20.64 31.48
N SER A 250 19.27 19.87 31.37
CA SER A 250 20.65 20.39 31.55
C SER A 250 21.04 21.38 30.44
N ILE A 251 20.62 21.14 29.18
CA ILE A 251 20.83 22.04 28.05
C ILE A 251 20.15 23.39 28.32
N PHE A 252 18.89 23.37 28.73
CA PHE A 252 18.13 24.59 29.03
C PHE A 252 18.66 25.33 30.27
N ALA A 253 19.06 24.59 31.33
CA ALA A 253 19.69 25.19 32.51
C ALA A 253 21.01 25.90 32.16
N LYS A 254 21.88 25.26 31.33
CA LYS A 254 23.14 25.83 30.85
C LYS A 254 22.88 27.12 30.05
N ALA A 255 21.87 27.10 29.15
CA ALA A 255 21.49 28.27 28.36
C ALA A 255 20.97 29.45 29.23
N ALA A 256 20.27 29.15 30.32
CA ALA A 256 19.78 30.13 31.27
C ALA A 256 20.82 30.58 32.31
N GLY A 257 22.01 29.98 32.34
CA GLY A 257 23.03 30.23 33.37
C GLY A 257 22.62 29.76 34.78
N LYS A 258 21.73 28.77 34.87
CA LYS A 258 21.17 28.26 36.13
C LYS A 258 21.82 26.94 36.55
N LYS A 259 21.80 26.67 37.85
CA LYS A 259 22.16 25.34 38.37
C LYS A 259 21.00 24.37 38.12
N PHE A 260 21.31 23.18 37.64
CA PHE A 260 20.38 22.08 37.45
C PHE A 260 20.70 20.93 38.39
N THR A 261 19.66 20.40 39.04
CA THR A 261 19.74 19.17 39.83
C THR A 261 18.95 18.10 39.06
N PRO A 262 19.59 17.02 38.62
CA PRO A 262 18.91 15.96 37.85
C PRO A 262 17.73 15.37 38.62
N LEU A 263 16.67 15.09 37.92
CA LEU A 263 15.53 14.32 38.40
C LEU A 263 16.01 12.89 38.75
N LYS A 264 15.46 12.35 39.84
CA LYS A 264 15.78 10.97 40.27
C LYS A 264 14.83 9.93 39.71
N GLU A 265 13.62 10.35 39.40
CA GLU A 265 12.54 9.49 38.87
C GLU A 265 11.58 10.31 38.00
N ILE A 266 10.82 9.66 37.17
CA ILE A 266 9.67 10.21 36.44
C ILE A 266 8.41 9.84 37.24
N VAL A 267 7.62 10.84 37.61
CA VAL A 267 6.34 10.63 38.30
C VAL A 267 5.24 10.52 37.25
N GLU A 268 4.37 9.55 37.41
CA GLU A 268 3.19 9.42 36.55
C GLU A 268 2.14 10.45 36.93
N GLU A 269 2.18 11.61 36.30
CA GLU A 269 1.17 12.66 36.39
C GLU A 269 0.56 12.94 35.02
N SER A 270 -0.63 13.52 35.01
CA SER A 270 -1.33 13.85 33.76
C SER A 270 -1.66 15.34 33.70
N HIS A 271 -1.15 15.98 32.64
CA HIS A 271 -1.49 17.36 32.27
C HIS A 271 -2.64 17.44 31.25
N ILE A 272 -3.30 16.30 30.96
CA ILE A 272 -4.48 16.27 30.11
C ILE A 272 -5.68 16.78 30.93
N THR A 273 -6.38 17.77 30.36
CA THR A 273 -7.62 18.30 30.95
C THR A 273 -8.61 17.17 31.19
N LYS A 274 -9.20 17.09 32.39
CA LYS A 274 -10.04 15.97 32.84
C LYS A 274 -11.19 15.63 31.87
N SER A 275 -11.84 16.63 31.29
CA SER A 275 -12.93 16.42 30.30
C SER A 275 -12.47 15.79 28.98
N LEU A 276 -11.15 15.88 28.70
CA LEU A 276 -10.53 15.35 27.48
C LEU A 276 -9.82 14.00 27.71
N GLN A 277 -9.83 13.49 28.95
CA GLN A 277 -9.29 12.17 29.25
C GLN A 277 -10.24 11.08 28.76
N ARG A 278 -9.66 10.00 28.24
CA ARG A 278 -10.42 8.84 27.79
C ARG A 278 -11.04 8.09 28.97
N THR A 279 -12.34 7.84 28.89
CA THR A 279 -13.09 7.01 29.84
C THR A 279 -13.69 5.77 29.18
N SER A 280 -13.80 5.76 27.85
CA SER A 280 -14.35 4.65 27.08
C SER A 280 -13.35 3.50 26.92
N ALA A 281 -13.85 2.27 26.96
CA ALA A 281 -13.05 1.09 26.66
C ALA A 281 -12.66 1.02 25.16
N TYR A 282 -11.57 0.32 24.88
CA TYR A 282 -11.10 0.03 23.52
C TYR A 282 -10.40 -1.34 23.50
N LEU A 283 -10.24 -1.94 22.32
CA LEU A 283 -9.66 -3.27 22.14
C LEU A 283 -10.32 -4.29 23.10
N THR A 284 -11.64 -4.32 23.07
CA THR A 284 -12.46 -5.13 24.01
C THR A 284 -12.50 -6.61 23.64
N GLU A 285 -12.21 -6.95 22.40
CA GLU A 285 -12.26 -8.31 21.87
C GLU A 285 -11.27 -9.25 22.57
N PRO A 286 -11.60 -10.54 22.75
CA PRO A 286 -10.79 -11.49 23.50
C PRO A 286 -9.35 -11.65 23.00
N VAL A 287 -9.11 -11.46 21.69
CA VAL A 287 -7.78 -11.57 21.09
C VAL A 287 -6.77 -10.59 21.71
N PHE A 288 -7.21 -9.40 22.09
CA PHE A 288 -6.37 -8.38 22.71
C PHE A 288 -6.06 -8.63 24.19
N LYS A 289 -6.55 -9.73 24.75
CA LYS A 289 -6.35 -10.12 26.16
C LYS A 289 -5.63 -11.47 26.31
N LYS A 290 -5.13 -12.06 25.21
CA LYS A 290 -4.70 -13.46 25.23
C LYS A 290 -3.22 -13.67 24.94
N TYR A 291 -2.58 -12.92 24.05
CA TYR A 291 -1.27 -13.26 23.49
C TYR A 291 -0.20 -12.25 23.93
N HIS A 292 0.06 -12.19 25.26
CA HIS A 292 0.94 -11.20 25.88
C HIS A 292 2.35 -11.71 26.19
N SER A 293 2.67 -12.94 25.82
CA SER A 293 4.02 -13.48 25.93
C SER A 293 4.61 -13.71 24.53
N GLU A 294 5.94 -13.69 24.44
CA GLU A 294 6.68 -13.95 23.21
C GLU A 294 6.32 -15.31 22.60
N THR A 295 6.23 -16.35 23.45
CA THR A 295 5.87 -17.70 23.05
C THR A 295 4.43 -17.77 22.50
N ASP A 296 3.47 -17.14 23.17
CA ASP A 296 2.07 -17.13 22.72
C ASP A 296 1.89 -16.37 21.42
N MET A 297 2.55 -15.22 21.27
CA MET A 297 2.53 -14.44 20.05
C MET A 297 3.14 -15.21 18.89
N MET A 298 4.28 -15.87 19.08
CA MET A 298 4.93 -16.68 18.06
C MET A 298 4.00 -17.81 17.57
N ARG A 299 3.34 -18.51 18.50
CA ARG A 299 2.36 -19.54 18.17
C ARG A 299 1.12 -18.98 17.49
N TYR A 300 0.65 -17.79 17.87
CA TYR A 300 -0.46 -17.12 17.24
C TYR A 300 -0.15 -16.73 15.79
N ILE A 301 1.03 -16.14 15.54
CA ILE A 301 1.50 -15.82 14.19
C ILE A 301 1.53 -17.10 13.32
N LYS A 302 2.13 -18.20 13.83
CA LYS A 302 2.19 -19.47 13.11
C LYS A 302 0.80 -20.06 12.85
N LYS A 303 -0.15 -19.94 13.80
CA LYS A 303 -1.53 -20.35 13.59
C LYS A 303 -2.22 -19.60 12.45
N LEU A 304 -1.94 -18.31 12.30
CA LEU A 304 -2.49 -17.50 11.20
C LEU A 304 -1.78 -17.81 9.87
N GLU A 305 -0.47 -17.96 9.89
CA GLU A 305 0.34 -18.31 8.72
C GLU A 305 -0.14 -19.63 8.07
N HIS A 306 -0.43 -20.66 8.86
CA HIS A 306 -0.93 -21.94 8.37
C HIS A 306 -2.32 -21.90 7.72
N ARG A 307 -3.00 -20.76 7.74
CA ARG A 307 -4.32 -20.62 7.10
C ARG A 307 -4.26 -20.26 5.62
N ASP A 308 -3.11 -19.88 5.14
CA ASP A 308 -2.91 -19.46 3.76
C ASP A 308 -1.57 -19.93 3.20
N ILE A 309 -1.41 -19.85 1.89
CA ILE A 309 -0.21 -20.21 1.16
C ILE A 309 0.69 -18.99 1.06
N SER A 310 1.99 -19.18 1.32
CA SER A 310 3.02 -18.16 1.14
C SER A 310 3.99 -18.52 0.00
N LEU A 311 4.84 -17.58 -0.40
CA LEU A 311 5.91 -17.81 -1.37
C LEU A 311 6.96 -18.85 -0.89
N ALA A 312 6.97 -19.18 0.40
CA ALA A 312 7.82 -20.24 0.92
C ALA A 312 7.20 -21.66 0.71
N ASP A 313 5.91 -21.73 0.44
CA ASP A 313 5.18 -22.99 0.21
C ASP A 313 5.06 -23.32 -1.27
N SER A 314 4.81 -22.33 -2.12
CA SER A 314 4.65 -22.50 -3.56
C SER A 314 4.82 -21.20 -4.33
N MET A 315 4.91 -21.31 -5.64
CA MET A 315 4.77 -20.18 -6.55
C MET A 315 3.42 -19.49 -6.36
N ILE A 316 3.42 -18.15 -6.37
CA ILE A 316 2.21 -17.32 -6.44
C ILE A 316 2.20 -16.60 -7.78
N SER A 317 1.49 -17.15 -8.75
CA SER A 317 1.55 -16.76 -10.16
C SER A 317 0.58 -15.63 -10.54
N LEU A 318 0.47 -14.60 -9.70
CA LEU A 318 -0.43 -13.45 -9.95
C LEU A 318 0.02 -12.63 -11.15
N GLY A 319 -0.71 -12.71 -12.26
CA GLY A 319 -0.44 -11.92 -13.46
C GLY A 319 -0.59 -10.41 -13.25
N SER A 320 0.31 -9.67 -13.88
CA SER A 320 0.60 -8.24 -13.73
C SER A 320 0.96 -7.81 -12.29
N CYS A 321 1.41 -8.77 -11.48
CA CYS A 321 1.86 -8.54 -10.11
C CYS A 321 3.02 -9.47 -9.81
N THR A 322 4.24 -9.08 -10.17
CA THR A 322 5.45 -9.88 -10.00
C THR A 322 5.64 -10.31 -8.55
N MET A 323 5.30 -11.56 -8.24
CA MET A 323 5.41 -12.16 -6.92
C MET A 323 6.64 -13.04 -6.88
N LYS A 324 7.77 -12.50 -6.44
CA LYS A 324 9.02 -13.27 -6.34
C LYS A 324 9.46 -13.43 -4.89
N LEU A 325 10.02 -14.59 -4.57
CA LEU A 325 10.69 -14.81 -3.30
C LEU A 325 12.01 -14.04 -3.28
N ASN A 326 12.18 -13.21 -2.26
CA ASN A 326 13.29 -12.28 -2.19
C ASN A 326 14.52 -12.87 -1.50
N PRO A 327 15.75 -12.43 -1.87
CA PRO A 327 16.96 -12.81 -1.15
C PRO A 327 16.90 -12.27 0.30
N ALA A 328 16.98 -13.15 1.29
CA ALA A 328 16.94 -12.76 2.70
C ALA A 328 18.02 -11.73 3.08
N VAL A 329 19.19 -11.81 2.46
CA VAL A 329 20.31 -10.90 2.70
C VAL A 329 20.00 -9.44 2.39
N THR A 330 19.14 -9.16 1.42
CA THR A 330 18.73 -7.79 1.07
C THR A 330 17.82 -7.15 2.11
N MET A 331 17.20 -7.98 2.97
CA MET A 331 16.32 -7.51 4.05
C MET A 331 17.07 -7.30 5.38
N MET A 332 18.31 -7.80 5.53
CA MET A 332 19.07 -7.65 6.77
C MET A 332 19.25 -6.20 7.24
N PRO A 333 19.51 -5.21 6.32
CA PRO A 333 19.66 -3.82 6.73
C PRO A 333 18.43 -3.21 7.41
N LEU A 334 17.23 -3.77 7.22
CA LEU A 334 16.00 -3.26 7.85
C LEU A 334 16.05 -3.34 9.38
N SER A 335 16.85 -4.24 9.94
CA SER A 335 17.02 -4.41 11.38
C SER A 335 18.17 -3.56 11.97
N TRP A 336 18.91 -2.83 11.14
CA TRP A 336 20.02 -2.00 11.61
C TRP A 336 19.51 -0.66 12.09
N ALA A 337 19.96 -0.22 13.27
CA ALA A 337 19.54 1.03 13.89
C ALA A 337 19.82 2.25 12.99
N GLU A 338 20.91 2.20 12.21
CA GLU A 338 21.33 3.23 11.27
C GLU A 338 20.32 3.45 10.13
N PHE A 339 19.48 2.45 9.83
CA PHE A 339 18.38 2.59 8.90
C PHE A 339 17.02 2.75 9.59
N GLY A 340 16.79 2.02 10.69
CA GLY A 340 15.50 1.99 11.37
C GLY A 340 15.20 3.23 12.23
N ASN A 341 16.22 3.79 12.89
CA ASN A 341 16.00 4.79 13.94
C ASN A 341 16.23 6.25 13.51
N ILE A 342 16.35 6.51 12.21
CA ILE A 342 16.56 7.87 11.69
C ILE A 342 15.24 8.57 11.43
N HIS A 343 15.08 9.78 11.98
CA HIS A 343 13.93 10.64 11.74
C HIS A 343 13.95 11.23 10.31
N PRO A 344 12.83 11.32 9.58
CA PRO A 344 12.79 11.80 8.20
C PRO A 344 13.21 13.28 8.02
N PHE A 345 13.15 14.08 9.07
CA PHE A 345 13.51 15.51 9.04
C PHE A 345 14.82 15.81 9.75
N VAL A 346 15.65 14.79 10.00
CA VAL A 346 16.99 15.00 10.51
C VAL A 346 17.80 15.86 9.51
N PRO A 347 18.68 16.77 9.98
CA PRO A 347 19.58 17.53 9.09
C PRO A 347 20.37 16.59 8.18
N ALA A 348 20.55 16.99 6.92
CA ALA A 348 21.15 16.14 5.89
C ALA A 348 22.58 15.69 6.23
N ASP A 349 23.35 16.54 6.91
CA ASP A 349 24.71 16.26 7.40
C ASP A 349 24.76 15.21 8.53
N GLN A 350 23.60 14.84 9.10
CA GLN A 350 23.47 13.77 10.07
C GLN A 350 22.93 12.47 9.48
N ALA A 351 22.62 12.46 8.18
CA ALA A 351 22.09 11.30 7.44
C ALA A 351 22.85 11.06 6.12
N GLU A 352 24.15 11.35 6.08
CA GLU A 352 24.98 11.29 4.88
C GLU A 352 24.88 9.93 4.19
N GLY A 353 24.95 8.82 4.95
CA GLY A 353 24.85 7.46 4.39
C GLY A 353 23.52 7.18 3.71
N TYR A 354 22.40 7.66 4.29
CA TYR A 354 21.09 7.57 3.64
C TYR A 354 21.06 8.38 2.34
N MET A 355 21.59 9.59 2.37
CA MET A 355 21.60 10.48 1.20
C MET A 355 22.49 9.93 0.08
N GLU A 356 23.64 9.34 0.42
CA GLU A 356 24.52 8.66 -0.54
C GLU A 356 23.77 7.49 -1.22
N MET A 357 23.17 6.60 -0.44
CA MET A 357 22.36 5.47 -0.95
C MET A 357 21.21 5.96 -1.84
N ILE A 358 20.45 6.98 -1.41
CA ILE A 358 19.33 7.55 -2.17
C ILE A 358 19.80 8.12 -3.51
N ASN A 359 20.92 8.84 -3.52
CA ASN A 359 21.48 9.42 -4.72
C ASN A 359 22.00 8.36 -5.69
N GLU A 360 22.70 7.34 -5.20
CA GLU A 360 23.16 6.23 -6.02
C GLU A 360 21.98 5.42 -6.58
N LEU A 361 21.00 5.08 -5.75
CA LEU A 361 19.80 4.37 -6.18
C LEU A 361 19.03 5.16 -7.24
N SER A 362 18.89 6.48 -7.05
CA SER A 362 18.23 7.34 -8.03
C SER A 362 18.99 7.33 -9.37
N LYS A 363 20.33 7.35 -9.35
CA LYS A 363 21.16 7.25 -10.55
C LYS A 363 21.03 5.89 -11.23
N ASP A 364 21.00 4.79 -10.45
CA ASP A 364 20.82 3.45 -10.98
C ASP A 364 19.44 3.31 -11.66
N LEU A 365 18.37 3.79 -11.01
CA LEU A 365 17.02 3.77 -11.58
C LEU A 365 16.88 4.65 -12.83
N ALA A 366 17.51 5.83 -12.84
CA ALA A 366 17.59 6.71 -14.02
C ALA A 366 18.27 5.98 -15.19
N THR A 367 19.39 5.29 -14.91
CA THR A 367 20.13 4.52 -15.92
C THR A 367 19.30 3.34 -16.46
N ILE A 368 18.64 2.58 -15.58
CA ILE A 368 17.79 1.44 -15.94
C ILE A 368 16.63 1.89 -16.82
N THR A 369 16.02 3.02 -16.51
CA THR A 369 14.82 3.52 -17.21
C THR A 369 15.16 4.41 -18.42
N GLY A 370 16.41 4.86 -18.56
CA GLY A 370 16.82 5.78 -19.61
C GLY A 370 16.33 7.22 -19.41
N PHE A 371 15.97 7.60 -18.18
CA PHE A 371 15.46 8.92 -17.83
C PHE A 371 16.52 9.82 -17.18
N ALA A 372 16.18 11.11 -17.04
CA ALA A 372 17.06 12.14 -16.54
C ALA A 372 16.88 12.46 -15.06
N GLY A 373 15.69 12.25 -14.51
CA GLY A 373 15.38 12.54 -13.12
C GLY A 373 14.52 11.49 -12.47
N VAL A 374 14.67 11.32 -11.13
CA VAL A 374 13.95 10.35 -10.31
C VAL A 374 13.45 11.02 -9.05
N SER A 375 12.24 10.66 -8.62
CA SER A 375 11.73 10.97 -7.29
C SER A 375 11.35 9.68 -6.58
N LEU A 376 11.94 9.44 -5.41
CA LEU A 376 11.63 8.29 -4.53
C LEU A 376 10.48 8.59 -3.54
N GLN A 377 9.87 9.77 -3.62
CA GLN A 377 8.82 10.20 -2.69
C GLN A 377 7.55 9.36 -2.78
N PRO A 378 7.06 8.91 -3.96
CA PRO A 378 5.83 8.12 -4.01
C PRO A 378 5.97 6.76 -3.31
N ASN A 379 5.06 6.46 -2.39
CA ASN A 379 5.07 5.28 -1.52
C ASN A 379 4.20 4.11 -2.00
N SER A 380 3.77 4.14 -3.25
CA SER A 380 3.08 3.04 -3.94
C SER A 380 3.05 3.29 -5.44
N GLY A 381 2.75 2.25 -6.25
CA GLY A 381 2.54 2.41 -7.70
C GLY A 381 1.45 3.44 -8.00
N ALA A 382 0.31 3.34 -7.34
CA ALA A 382 -0.80 4.28 -7.49
C ALA A 382 -0.43 5.74 -7.12
N THR A 383 0.43 5.94 -6.11
CA THR A 383 0.97 7.28 -5.80
C THR A 383 1.97 7.72 -6.87
N GLY A 384 2.74 6.79 -7.44
CA GLY A 384 3.62 7.04 -8.59
C GLY A 384 2.83 7.47 -9.83
N GLU A 385 1.73 6.77 -10.15
CA GLU A 385 0.82 7.17 -11.22
C GLU A 385 0.31 8.60 -11.03
N TYR A 386 -0.24 8.87 -9.86
CA TYR A 386 -0.75 10.20 -9.53
C TYR A 386 0.35 11.27 -9.63
N SER A 387 1.55 10.98 -9.11
CA SER A 387 2.68 11.92 -9.14
C SER A 387 3.13 12.23 -10.55
N GLY A 388 3.26 11.21 -11.40
CA GLY A 388 3.65 11.39 -12.80
C GLY A 388 2.63 12.21 -13.60
N LEU A 389 1.33 11.95 -13.37
CA LEU A 389 0.25 12.74 -14.00
C LEU A 389 0.23 14.19 -13.51
N MET A 390 0.50 14.43 -12.23
CA MET A 390 0.63 15.79 -11.69
C MET A 390 1.85 16.52 -12.24
N VAL A 391 2.96 15.82 -12.50
CA VAL A 391 4.15 16.38 -13.18
C VAL A 391 3.80 16.79 -14.62
N ILE A 392 3.08 15.93 -15.36
CA ILE A 392 2.59 16.25 -16.71
C ILE A 392 1.65 17.47 -16.67
N ARG A 393 0.75 17.52 -15.70
CA ARG A 393 -0.15 18.65 -15.52
C ARG A 393 0.62 19.96 -15.26
N ALA A 394 1.60 19.93 -14.34
CA ALA A 394 2.44 21.09 -14.04
C ALA A 394 3.24 21.57 -15.28
N TYR A 395 3.77 20.63 -16.07
CA TYR A 395 4.42 20.93 -17.35
C TYR A 395 3.48 21.67 -18.30
N HIS A 396 2.26 21.19 -18.53
CA HIS A 396 1.30 21.89 -19.39
C HIS A 396 0.89 23.26 -18.83
N GLN A 397 0.67 23.36 -17.52
CA GLN A 397 0.35 24.62 -16.85
C GLN A 397 1.48 25.68 -17.03
N SER A 398 2.75 25.26 -16.87
CA SER A 398 3.91 26.16 -17.04
C SER A 398 4.02 26.74 -18.45
N ARG A 399 3.40 26.10 -19.44
CA ARG A 399 3.35 26.54 -20.85
C ARG A 399 2.05 27.31 -21.19
N GLY A 400 1.24 27.65 -20.19
CA GLY A 400 -0.07 28.30 -20.42
C GLY A 400 -1.11 27.34 -21.02
N GLN A 401 -0.87 26.03 -20.95
CA GLN A 401 -1.72 24.98 -21.52
C GLN A 401 -2.46 24.17 -20.44
N GLY A 402 -2.78 24.80 -19.30
CA GLY A 402 -3.50 24.14 -18.19
C GLY A 402 -4.89 23.58 -18.55
N PHE A 403 -5.41 23.91 -19.74
CA PHE A 403 -6.62 23.33 -20.31
C PHE A 403 -6.44 21.92 -20.88
N ARG A 404 -5.19 21.43 -21.08
CA ARG A 404 -4.92 20.07 -21.50
C ARG A 404 -5.21 19.11 -20.36
N ASN A 405 -6.32 18.37 -20.46
CA ASN A 405 -6.84 17.51 -19.40
C ASN A 405 -7.44 16.19 -19.91
N ILE A 406 -7.18 15.83 -21.16
CA ILE A 406 -7.61 14.51 -21.70
C ILE A 406 -6.45 13.52 -21.54
N ALA A 407 -6.75 12.36 -20.92
CA ALA A 407 -5.87 11.19 -20.85
C ALA A 407 -6.42 10.06 -21.71
N LEU A 408 -5.67 9.62 -22.72
CA LEU A 408 -5.98 8.44 -23.50
C LEU A 408 -5.61 7.19 -22.71
N ILE A 409 -6.52 6.23 -22.59
CA ILE A 409 -6.34 5.01 -21.78
C ILE A 409 -6.69 3.79 -22.66
N PRO A 410 -5.73 2.91 -23.01
CA PRO A 410 -6.02 1.66 -23.70
C PRO A 410 -7.02 0.79 -22.91
N ALA A 411 -7.88 0.07 -23.64
CA ALA A 411 -8.86 -0.84 -23.03
C ALA A 411 -8.20 -1.91 -22.16
N SER A 412 -6.98 -2.33 -22.52
CA SER A 412 -6.12 -3.24 -21.75
C SER A 412 -5.58 -2.66 -20.44
N ALA A 413 -5.63 -1.32 -20.23
CA ALA A 413 -4.99 -0.69 -19.07
C ALA A 413 -5.58 -1.19 -17.74
N HIS A 414 -4.70 -1.32 -16.74
CA HIS A 414 -5.12 -1.62 -15.38
C HIS A 414 -6.11 -0.57 -14.85
N GLY A 415 -7.05 -0.98 -14.00
CA GLY A 415 -8.09 -0.09 -13.47
C GLY A 415 -7.56 1.11 -12.65
N THR A 416 -6.33 1.04 -12.14
CA THR A 416 -5.69 2.18 -11.45
C THR A 416 -5.39 3.35 -12.40
N ASN A 417 -5.07 3.10 -13.67
CA ASN A 417 -4.71 4.15 -14.61
C ASN A 417 -5.85 5.16 -14.82
N PRO A 418 -7.08 4.76 -15.21
CA PRO A 418 -8.19 5.71 -15.31
C PRO A 418 -8.57 6.34 -13.96
N ALA A 419 -8.46 5.61 -12.84
CA ALA A 419 -8.71 6.16 -11.52
C ALA A 419 -7.69 7.25 -11.14
N SER A 420 -6.40 7.04 -11.42
CA SER A 420 -5.33 8.01 -11.19
C SER A 420 -5.47 9.24 -12.08
N ALA A 421 -5.87 9.07 -13.35
CA ALA A 421 -6.14 10.17 -14.26
C ALA A 421 -7.26 11.07 -13.73
N THR A 422 -8.37 10.49 -13.28
CA THR A 422 -9.47 11.24 -12.67
C THR A 422 -9.03 11.99 -11.41
N MET A 423 -8.24 11.35 -10.55
CA MET A 423 -7.70 12.01 -9.34
C MET A 423 -6.73 13.16 -9.65
N ALA A 424 -6.05 13.11 -10.80
CA ALA A 424 -5.22 14.21 -11.29
C ALA A 424 -6.03 15.30 -12.02
N GLY A 425 -7.37 15.21 -12.03
CA GLY A 425 -8.26 16.17 -12.68
C GLY A 425 -8.34 16.02 -14.20
N MET A 426 -8.00 14.84 -14.71
CA MET A 426 -8.07 14.52 -16.13
C MET A 426 -9.34 13.74 -16.49
N HIS A 427 -9.82 13.93 -17.70
CA HIS A 427 -10.91 13.13 -18.28
C HIS A 427 -10.33 12.01 -19.12
N THR A 428 -10.85 10.79 -18.94
CA THR A 428 -10.35 9.61 -19.64
C THR A 428 -11.08 9.39 -20.96
N VAL A 429 -10.34 9.05 -22.01
CA VAL A 429 -10.85 8.58 -23.29
C VAL A 429 -10.25 7.21 -23.58
N THR A 430 -11.11 6.19 -23.66
CA THR A 430 -10.65 4.81 -23.89
C THR A 430 -10.24 4.60 -25.35
N VAL A 431 -9.07 4.03 -25.57
CA VAL A 431 -8.57 3.59 -26.87
C VAL A 431 -8.79 2.07 -27.00
N ALA A 432 -9.34 1.64 -28.15
CA ALA A 432 -9.58 0.23 -28.40
C ALA A 432 -8.29 -0.58 -28.51
N CYS A 433 -8.43 -1.90 -28.34
CA CYS A 433 -7.40 -2.88 -28.69
C CYS A 433 -7.89 -3.71 -29.88
N ASP A 434 -6.95 -4.17 -30.70
CA ASP A 434 -7.23 -5.08 -31.81
C ASP A 434 -7.43 -6.54 -31.32
N ASP A 435 -7.78 -7.46 -32.23
CA ASP A 435 -8.01 -8.87 -31.91
C ASP A 435 -6.73 -9.61 -31.47
N ALA A 436 -5.55 -9.07 -31.76
CA ALA A 436 -4.27 -9.60 -31.31
C ALA A 436 -3.86 -9.06 -29.91
N GLY A 437 -4.66 -8.17 -29.33
CA GLY A 437 -4.45 -7.59 -28.01
C GLY A 437 -3.55 -6.37 -27.99
N ASN A 438 -3.16 -5.83 -29.15
CA ASN A 438 -2.39 -4.58 -29.25
C ASN A 438 -3.32 -3.36 -29.27
N ILE A 439 -2.77 -2.17 -29.05
CA ILE A 439 -3.50 -0.91 -29.20
C ILE A 439 -3.90 -0.72 -30.66
N ASP A 440 -5.17 -0.46 -30.92
CA ASP A 440 -5.66 -0.13 -32.26
C ASP A 440 -5.15 1.28 -32.64
N ILE A 441 -4.22 1.29 -33.61
CA ILE A 441 -3.53 2.52 -34.03
C ILE A 441 -4.45 3.50 -34.75
N ASP A 442 -5.42 2.99 -35.50
CA ASP A 442 -6.37 3.85 -36.23
C ASP A 442 -7.33 4.52 -35.25
N ASP A 443 -7.81 3.79 -34.26
CA ASP A 443 -8.62 4.36 -33.17
C ASP A 443 -7.81 5.35 -32.31
N LEU A 444 -6.54 5.02 -31.99
CA LEU A 444 -5.65 5.91 -31.29
C LEU A 444 -5.45 7.24 -32.04
N ARG A 445 -5.12 7.16 -33.32
CA ARG A 445 -4.87 8.34 -34.16
C ARG A 445 -6.14 9.22 -34.23
N ALA A 446 -7.27 8.62 -34.51
CA ALA A 446 -8.55 9.34 -34.56
C ALA A 446 -8.88 10.06 -33.25
N LYS A 447 -8.63 9.40 -32.10
CA LYS A 447 -8.89 9.97 -30.77
C LYS A 447 -7.84 11.04 -30.38
N ALA A 448 -6.58 10.84 -30.74
CA ALA A 448 -5.54 11.83 -30.49
C ALA A 448 -5.79 13.12 -31.29
N GLU A 449 -6.12 13.00 -32.57
CA GLU A 449 -6.45 14.15 -33.44
C GLU A 449 -7.72 14.86 -32.98
N ALA A 450 -8.78 14.13 -32.63
CA ALA A 450 -10.02 14.70 -32.12
C ALA A 450 -9.84 15.49 -30.81
N ASN A 451 -8.83 15.16 -30.03
CA ASN A 451 -8.51 15.78 -28.76
C ASN A 451 -7.19 16.61 -28.78
N ALA A 452 -6.62 16.87 -29.95
CA ALA A 452 -5.28 17.50 -30.09
C ALA A 452 -5.15 18.82 -29.33
N SER A 453 -6.22 19.60 -29.22
CA SER A 453 -6.24 20.88 -28.50
C SER A 453 -6.08 20.73 -26.98
N ASN A 454 -6.58 19.64 -26.39
CA ASN A 454 -6.65 19.42 -24.96
C ASN A 454 -6.08 18.06 -24.50
N LEU A 455 -5.38 17.35 -25.36
CA LEU A 455 -4.68 16.12 -25.03
C LEU A 455 -3.56 16.38 -24.04
N ALA A 456 -3.66 15.82 -22.83
CA ALA A 456 -2.61 15.90 -21.82
C ALA A 456 -1.61 14.75 -21.95
N CYS A 457 -2.11 13.51 -22.04
CA CYS A 457 -1.25 12.34 -22.10
C CYS A 457 -1.96 11.10 -22.62
N ILE A 458 -1.19 10.06 -22.90
CA ILE A 458 -1.62 8.67 -22.92
C ILE A 458 -1.00 7.95 -21.71
N MET A 459 -1.70 6.94 -21.15
CA MET A 459 -1.13 6.01 -20.16
C MET A 459 -1.05 4.62 -20.78
N VAL A 460 0.16 4.13 -21.02
CA VAL A 460 0.40 2.79 -21.59
C VAL A 460 1.15 1.89 -20.62
N THR A 461 0.86 0.61 -20.63
CA THR A 461 1.65 -0.44 -19.95
C THR A 461 2.46 -1.18 -21.00
N TYR A 462 3.77 -1.41 -20.74
CA TYR A 462 4.65 -2.10 -21.69
C TYR A 462 5.55 -3.11 -20.98
N PRO A 463 5.57 -4.41 -21.41
CA PRO A 463 4.54 -5.02 -22.27
C PRO A 463 3.15 -4.84 -21.70
N SER A 464 2.12 -4.96 -22.54
CA SER A 464 0.74 -4.72 -22.14
C SER A 464 0.25 -5.76 -21.12
N THR A 465 -0.84 -5.47 -20.41
CA THR A 465 -1.52 -6.45 -19.53
C THR A 465 -2.14 -7.63 -20.30
N HIS A 466 -2.13 -7.59 -21.63
CA HIS A 466 -2.44 -8.75 -22.47
C HIS A 466 -1.28 -9.77 -22.56
N GLY A 467 -0.14 -9.48 -21.92
CA GLY A 467 1.05 -10.32 -21.92
C GLY A 467 1.87 -10.24 -23.23
N VAL A 468 1.67 -9.20 -24.04
CA VAL A 468 2.34 -9.03 -25.33
C VAL A 468 3.11 -7.71 -25.40
N PHE A 469 4.25 -7.75 -26.12
CA PHE A 469 4.99 -6.55 -26.47
C PHE A 469 4.28 -5.82 -27.60
N GLU A 470 3.98 -4.55 -27.39
CA GLU A 470 3.37 -3.66 -28.36
C GLU A 470 4.35 -3.36 -29.49
N ASN A 471 4.18 -3.99 -30.65
CA ASN A 471 5.14 -3.89 -31.76
C ASN A 471 5.25 -2.48 -32.32
N ARG A 472 4.17 -1.68 -32.26
CA ARG A 472 4.09 -0.30 -32.76
C ARG A 472 4.22 0.74 -31.66
N ILE A 473 4.87 0.41 -30.54
CA ILE A 473 4.95 1.32 -29.38
C ILE A 473 5.55 2.68 -29.72
N ARG A 474 6.54 2.75 -30.62
CA ARG A 474 7.14 4.02 -31.04
C ARG A 474 6.18 4.87 -31.86
N GLU A 475 5.38 4.27 -32.72
CA GLU A 475 4.36 4.99 -33.47
C GLU A 475 3.25 5.52 -32.53
N ILE A 476 2.89 4.76 -31.51
CA ILE A 476 1.98 5.22 -30.45
C ILE A 476 2.53 6.48 -29.79
N VAL A 477 3.82 6.48 -29.45
CA VAL A 477 4.52 7.63 -28.86
C VAL A 477 4.49 8.84 -29.80
N GLU A 478 4.84 8.63 -31.09
CA GLU A 478 4.85 9.68 -32.11
C GLU A 478 3.48 10.33 -32.28
N ILE A 479 2.41 9.53 -32.42
CA ILE A 479 1.03 10.03 -32.54
C ILE A 479 0.67 10.94 -31.38
N VAL A 480 1.01 10.56 -30.14
CA VAL A 480 0.67 11.35 -28.96
C VAL A 480 1.46 12.64 -28.91
N HIS A 481 2.76 12.60 -29.18
CA HIS A 481 3.63 13.79 -29.20
C HIS A 481 3.22 14.77 -30.31
N GLU A 482 2.91 14.30 -31.52
CA GLU A 482 2.42 15.12 -32.62
C GLU A 482 1.14 15.90 -32.28
N ASN A 483 0.31 15.34 -31.39
CA ASN A 483 -0.91 15.96 -30.89
C ASN A 483 -0.71 16.75 -29.56
N GLY A 484 0.55 16.95 -29.13
CA GLY A 484 0.95 17.77 -27.99
C GLY A 484 0.77 17.12 -26.63
N GLY A 485 0.44 15.83 -26.58
CA GLY A 485 0.35 15.03 -25.34
C GLY A 485 1.72 14.54 -24.88
N GLN A 486 1.79 14.04 -23.64
CA GLN A 486 2.94 13.36 -23.06
C GLN A 486 2.66 11.85 -22.97
N VAL A 487 3.71 11.03 -22.96
CA VAL A 487 3.58 9.58 -22.83
C VAL A 487 3.95 9.15 -21.42
N TYR A 488 2.93 8.73 -20.68
CA TYR A 488 3.08 8.08 -19.37
C TYR A 488 3.17 6.57 -19.56
N MET A 489 4.28 5.94 -19.15
CA MET A 489 4.43 4.50 -19.16
C MET A 489 4.24 3.92 -17.74
N ASP A 490 3.28 3.03 -17.60
CA ASP A 490 3.10 2.23 -16.39
C ASP A 490 4.24 1.19 -16.32
N GLY A 491 5.09 1.33 -15.31
CA GLY A 491 6.25 0.48 -15.09
C GLY A 491 5.99 -0.76 -14.23
N ALA A 492 4.74 -1.16 -14.05
CA ALA A 492 4.39 -2.39 -13.33
C ALA A 492 5.07 -3.63 -13.96
N ASN A 493 5.23 -3.63 -15.28
CA ASN A 493 5.78 -4.73 -16.08
C ASN A 493 7.28 -4.57 -16.41
N MET A 494 8.02 -3.78 -15.62
CA MET A 494 9.49 -3.62 -15.81
C MET A 494 10.26 -4.93 -15.74
N ASN A 495 9.70 -5.99 -15.14
CA ASN A 495 10.31 -7.32 -15.10
C ASN A 495 10.56 -7.93 -16.48
N ALA A 496 9.90 -7.40 -17.51
CA ALA A 496 10.12 -7.80 -18.92
C ALA A 496 10.98 -6.80 -19.71
N GLN A 497 11.51 -5.74 -19.09
CA GLN A 497 12.22 -4.68 -19.82
C GLN A 497 13.69 -4.52 -19.40
N VAL A 498 14.00 -4.64 -18.10
CA VAL A 498 15.30 -4.28 -17.53
C VAL A 498 16.46 -4.96 -18.28
N GLY A 499 17.37 -4.15 -18.80
CA GLY A 499 18.54 -4.61 -19.55
C GLY A 499 18.29 -5.08 -20.99
N LEU A 500 17.03 -5.14 -21.45
CA LEU A 500 16.63 -5.46 -22.83
C LEU A 500 16.13 -4.22 -23.57
N THR A 501 15.32 -3.41 -22.90
CA THR A 501 14.82 -2.11 -23.37
C THR A 501 14.58 -1.21 -22.17
N ASN A 502 14.14 0.04 -22.40
CA ASN A 502 13.73 0.92 -21.32
C ASN A 502 12.74 1.99 -21.80
N PRO A 503 11.94 2.57 -20.88
CA PRO A 503 10.94 3.58 -21.20
C PRO A 503 11.48 4.80 -21.94
N GLY A 504 12.64 5.33 -21.54
CA GLY A 504 13.25 6.50 -22.17
C GLY A 504 13.68 6.23 -23.63
N TYR A 505 14.23 5.04 -23.91
CA TYR A 505 14.59 4.62 -25.28
C TYR A 505 13.35 4.42 -26.17
N ILE A 506 12.25 3.96 -25.59
CA ILE A 506 10.96 3.81 -26.29
C ILE A 506 10.39 5.18 -26.66
N GLY A 507 10.66 6.22 -25.86
CA GLY A 507 10.20 7.59 -26.06
C GLY A 507 9.13 8.03 -25.05
N ALA A 508 8.96 7.32 -23.96
CA ALA A 508 8.09 7.75 -22.88
C ALA A 508 8.67 8.99 -22.17
N ASP A 509 7.79 9.82 -21.59
CA ASP A 509 8.17 11.04 -20.88
C ASP A 509 8.20 10.85 -19.36
N VAL A 510 7.34 9.98 -18.85
CA VAL A 510 7.24 9.61 -17.43
C VAL A 510 7.03 8.12 -17.31
N CYS A 511 7.66 7.51 -16.31
CA CYS A 511 7.39 6.14 -15.90
C CYS A 511 7.36 6.07 -14.37
N HIS A 512 6.37 5.41 -13.77
CA HIS A 512 6.52 4.95 -12.39
C HIS A 512 7.09 3.53 -12.35
N LEU A 513 7.78 3.22 -11.28
CA LEU A 513 8.28 1.88 -11.00
C LEU A 513 7.55 1.28 -9.81
N ASN A 514 7.52 -0.04 -9.74
CA ASN A 514 7.07 -0.77 -8.56
C ASN A 514 8.27 -1.55 -8.00
N LEU A 515 8.95 -0.96 -6.99
CA LEU A 515 10.12 -1.60 -6.39
C LEU A 515 9.74 -2.90 -5.65
N HIS A 516 8.48 -3.01 -5.24
CA HIS A 516 7.88 -4.21 -4.62
C HIS A 516 7.43 -5.28 -5.64
N LYS A 517 7.81 -5.13 -6.92
CA LYS A 517 7.64 -6.12 -7.99
C LYS A 517 9.01 -6.50 -8.56
N THR A 518 9.49 -5.77 -9.56
CA THR A 518 10.74 -6.05 -10.27
C THR A 518 11.98 -5.99 -9.39
N PHE A 519 12.03 -5.08 -8.39
CA PHE A 519 13.23 -4.76 -7.63
C PHE A 519 13.25 -5.32 -6.20
N ALA A 520 12.60 -6.45 -6.00
CA ALA A 520 12.75 -7.35 -4.85
C ALA A 520 12.26 -6.85 -3.48
N ILE A 521 11.61 -5.70 -3.35
CA ILE A 521 10.93 -5.37 -2.09
C ILE A 521 9.78 -6.38 -1.91
N PRO A 522 9.64 -7.02 -0.73
CA PRO A 522 8.59 -8.02 -0.50
C PRO A 522 7.20 -7.45 -0.69
N HIS A 523 6.31 -8.23 -1.31
CA HIS A 523 4.94 -7.79 -1.55
C HIS A 523 4.08 -7.78 -0.26
N GLY A 524 4.46 -8.56 0.76
CA GLY A 524 3.94 -8.50 2.14
C GLY A 524 2.42 -8.59 2.27
N GLY A 525 1.76 -9.41 1.45
CA GLY A 525 0.31 -9.54 1.46
C GLY A 525 -0.46 -8.35 0.86
N GLY A 526 0.23 -7.46 0.12
CA GLY A 526 -0.35 -6.28 -0.53
C GLY A 526 0.34 -4.96 -0.19
N GLY A 527 1.61 -5.01 0.12
CA GLY A 527 2.53 -3.96 0.54
C GLY A 527 3.40 -4.41 1.69
N PRO A 528 4.61 -3.83 1.83
CA PRO A 528 4.94 -2.40 1.64
C PRO A 528 5.10 -1.99 0.18
N GLY A 529 4.62 -0.80 -0.15
CA GLY A 529 4.72 -0.21 -1.48
C GLY A 529 5.83 0.85 -1.58
N VAL A 530 6.51 0.87 -2.74
CA VAL A 530 7.38 1.96 -3.17
C VAL A 530 7.20 2.13 -4.68
N GLY A 531 6.88 3.35 -5.11
CA GLY A 531 6.54 3.65 -6.50
C GLY A 531 7.26 4.87 -7.04
N PRO A 532 8.60 4.86 -7.18
CA PRO A 532 9.33 6.00 -7.73
C PRO A 532 8.81 6.41 -9.10
N ILE A 533 8.87 7.70 -9.39
CA ILE A 533 8.71 8.20 -10.76
C ILE A 533 10.06 8.57 -11.36
N CYS A 534 10.23 8.19 -12.62
CA CYS A 534 11.37 8.55 -13.47
C CYS A 534 10.87 9.41 -14.63
N VAL A 535 11.56 10.48 -14.97
CA VAL A 535 11.07 11.47 -15.93
C VAL A 535 12.13 11.89 -16.94
N ALA A 536 11.69 12.25 -18.15
CA ALA A 536 12.51 12.84 -19.19
C ALA A 536 13.03 14.23 -18.77
N GLN A 537 14.11 14.72 -19.42
CA GLN A 537 14.83 15.93 -19.03
C GLN A 537 13.93 17.16 -18.88
N HIS A 538 12.95 17.35 -19.75
CA HIS A 538 12.06 18.51 -19.74
C HIS A 538 11.04 18.50 -18.58
N LEU A 539 10.90 17.38 -17.89
CA LEU A 539 9.98 17.20 -16.74
C LEU A 539 10.70 17.23 -15.39
N VAL A 540 12.04 17.21 -15.37
CA VAL A 540 12.82 17.15 -14.11
C VAL A 540 12.49 18.31 -13.17
N GLU A 541 12.29 19.51 -13.72
CA GLU A 541 11.99 20.69 -12.92
C GLU A 541 10.63 20.65 -12.19
N PHE A 542 9.73 19.71 -12.55
CA PHE A 542 8.41 19.55 -11.96
C PHE A 542 8.31 18.40 -10.96
N LEU A 543 9.42 17.67 -10.70
CA LEU A 543 9.43 16.58 -9.72
C LEU A 543 8.97 17.06 -8.33
N PRO A 544 8.30 16.20 -7.54
CA PRO A 544 7.70 16.56 -6.26
C PRO A 544 8.68 17.19 -5.27
N GLY A 545 8.37 18.39 -4.79
CA GLY A 545 9.06 19.04 -3.69
C GLY A 545 8.58 18.54 -2.33
N HIS A 546 9.13 19.11 -1.25
CA HIS A 546 8.69 18.85 0.12
C HIS A 546 8.78 20.14 0.96
N ALA A 547 7.87 20.31 1.91
CA ALA A 547 7.76 21.54 2.68
C ALA A 547 8.92 21.77 3.69
N ILE A 548 9.56 20.69 4.16
CA ILE A 548 10.59 20.75 5.21
C ILE A 548 11.97 20.39 4.66
N VAL A 549 12.06 19.37 3.82
CA VAL A 549 13.32 18.89 3.22
C VAL A 549 13.37 19.28 1.75
N GLN A 550 14.46 19.88 1.32
CA GLN A 550 14.59 20.25 -0.09
C GLN A 550 14.73 19.00 -0.97
N THR A 551 13.68 18.72 -1.72
CA THR A 551 13.59 17.63 -2.72
C THR A 551 12.98 18.20 -4.01
N GLY A 552 13.00 17.41 -5.07
CA GLY A 552 12.31 17.72 -6.32
C GLY A 552 12.96 18.80 -7.17
N GLY A 553 12.18 19.27 -8.14
CA GLY A 553 12.61 20.25 -9.12
C GLY A 553 12.33 21.69 -8.73
N ARG A 554 12.90 22.64 -9.50
CA ARG A 554 12.76 24.10 -9.26
C ARG A 554 11.30 24.59 -9.28
N ASN A 555 10.49 24.02 -10.16
CA ASN A 555 9.06 24.30 -10.31
C ASN A 555 8.21 23.09 -9.87
N GLY A 556 8.73 22.34 -8.88
CA GLY A 556 8.18 21.07 -8.44
C GLY A 556 6.72 21.19 -7.95
N ILE A 557 5.94 20.17 -8.24
CA ILE A 557 4.64 19.99 -7.59
C ILE A 557 4.81 19.88 -6.07
N THR A 558 3.77 20.16 -5.32
CA THR A 558 3.79 19.98 -3.86
C THR A 558 3.94 18.49 -3.48
N ALA A 559 4.31 18.21 -2.24
CA ALA A 559 4.56 16.86 -1.77
C ALA A 559 3.40 15.89 -2.04
N VAL A 560 3.73 14.69 -2.46
CA VAL A 560 2.77 13.59 -2.71
C VAL A 560 2.73 12.57 -1.59
N ALA A 561 3.71 12.59 -0.69
CA ALA A 561 3.78 11.82 0.54
C ALA A 561 4.25 12.71 1.69
N ALA A 562 3.97 12.30 2.93
CA ALA A 562 4.38 13.04 4.13
C ALA A 562 5.89 12.98 4.37
N ALA A 563 6.54 11.88 4.02
CA ALA A 563 7.98 11.72 4.12
C ALA A 563 8.68 12.17 2.82
N PRO A 564 9.87 12.82 2.93
CA PRO A 564 10.60 13.34 1.77
C PRO A 564 10.96 12.27 0.73
N PHE A 565 11.24 11.05 1.18
CA PHE A 565 11.66 9.91 0.36
C PHE A 565 10.71 8.70 0.51
N GLY A 566 9.46 8.95 0.88
CA GLY A 566 8.42 7.93 0.98
C GLY A 566 8.77 6.79 1.94
N SER A 567 8.79 5.55 1.44
CA SER A 567 9.10 4.36 2.22
C SER A 567 10.62 4.11 2.30
N ALA A 568 11.36 5.04 2.87
CA ALA A 568 12.83 5.10 2.78
C ALA A 568 13.54 3.91 3.42
N SER A 569 13.04 3.34 4.53
CA SER A 569 13.74 2.26 5.23
C SER A 569 13.82 0.96 4.45
N ILE A 570 12.99 0.78 3.42
CA ILE A 570 13.01 -0.43 2.57
C ILE A 570 13.75 -0.22 1.24
N LEU A 571 14.24 0.99 0.96
CA LEU A 571 15.09 1.25 -0.22
C LEU A 571 16.39 0.43 -0.20
N PRO A 572 17.02 0.14 0.96
CA PRO A 572 18.20 -0.75 1.01
C PRO A 572 18.00 -2.11 0.34
N ILE A 573 16.76 -2.64 0.32
CA ILE A 573 16.44 -3.91 -0.35
C ILE A 573 16.71 -3.79 -1.85
N THR A 574 16.13 -2.79 -2.50
CA THR A 574 16.32 -2.55 -3.94
C THR A 574 17.77 -2.16 -4.24
N TYR A 575 18.37 -1.32 -3.42
CA TYR A 575 19.77 -0.95 -3.55
C TYR A 575 20.68 -2.17 -3.51
N GLY A 576 20.56 -3.01 -2.48
CA GLY A 576 21.29 -4.26 -2.35
C GLY A 576 21.06 -5.22 -3.52
N TYR A 577 19.81 -5.38 -3.95
CA TYR A 577 19.44 -6.21 -5.09
C TYR A 577 20.14 -5.76 -6.40
N ILE A 578 20.09 -4.46 -6.71
CA ILE A 578 20.75 -3.91 -7.89
C ILE A 578 22.27 -4.07 -7.81
N LYS A 579 22.89 -3.74 -6.66
CA LYS A 579 24.34 -3.83 -6.49
C LYS A 579 24.85 -5.28 -6.52
N MET A 580 24.12 -6.23 -5.97
CA MET A 580 24.48 -7.67 -5.99
C MET A 580 24.38 -8.28 -7.38
N LEU A 581 23.36 -7.93 -8.16
CA LEU A 581 23.15 -8.47 -9.49
C LEU A 581 24.00 -7.77 -10.56
N GLY A 582 24.22 -6.48 -10.42
CA GLY A 582 24.84 -5.65 -11.46
C GLY A 582 24.06 -5.68 -12.76
N ALA A 583 24.58 -5.03 -13.80
CA ALA A 583 23.91 -4.93 -15.10
C ALA A 583 23.63 -6.31 -15.75
N ASN A 584 24.58 -7.22 -15.68
CA ASN A 584 24.46 -8.55 -16.28
C ASN A 584 23.42 -9.40 -15.54
N GLY A 585 23.39 -9.35 -14.21
CA GLY A 585 22.42 -10.08 -13.40
C GLY A 585 21.00 -9.56 -13.63
N LEU A 586 20.80 -8.25 -13.64
CA LEU A 586 19.49 -7.63 -13.91
C LEU A 586 18.96 -8.01 -15.30
N ARG A 587 19.81 -7.97 -16.34
CA ARG A 587 19.42 -8.46 -17.67
C ARG A 587 19.04 -9.93 -17.64
N ARG A 588 19.82 -10.78 -16.95
CA ARG A 588 19.53 -12.22 -16.84
C ARG A 588 18.20 -12.50 -16.13
N VAL A 589 17.86 -11.73 -15.11
CA VAL A 589 16.54 -11.77 -14.45
C VAL A 589 15.41 -11.60 -15.46
N THR A 590 15.47 -10.57 -16.28
CA THR A 590 14.45 -10.29 -17.31
C THR A 590 14.39 -11.39 -18.37
N GLU A 591 15.55 -11.86 -18.85
CA GLU A 591 15.61 -12.97 -19.80
C GLU A 591 14.94 -14.22 -19.22
N MET A 592 15.21 -14.57 -17.96
CA MET A 592 14.62 -15.74 -17.32
C MET A 592 13.10 -15.59 -17.09
N ALA A 593 12.62 -14.40 -16.72
CA ALA A 593 11.18 -14.15 -16.57
C ALA A 593 10.43 -14.43 -17.89
N ILE A 594 10.97 -13.93 -19.01
CA ILE A 594 10.39 -14.16 -20.34
C ILE A 594 10.51 -15.64 -20.74
N VAL A 595 11.64 -16.29 -20.47
CA VAL A 595 11.85 -17.71 -20.77
C VAL A 595 10.87 -18.58 -20.00
N ASN A 596 10.68 -18.34 -18.70
CA ASN A 596 9.77 -19.12 -17.85
C ASN A 596 8.32 -19.02 -18.35
N ALA A 597 7.83 -17.81 -18.68
CA ALA A 597 6.49 -17.63 -19.22
C ALA A 597 6.30 -18.37 -20.56
N ASN A 598 7.27 -18.26 -21.47
CA ASN A 598 7.21 -18.94 -22.77
C ASN A 598 7.40 -20.46 -22.67
N TYR A 599 8.17 -20.95 -21.68
CA TYR A 599 8.27 -22.36 -21.37
C TYR A 599 6.90 -22.93 -20.98
N MET A 600 6.21 -22.28 -20.04
CA MET A 600 4.88 -22.69 -19.61
C MET A 600 3.84 -22.60 -20.74
N ALA A 601 3.80 -21.50 -21.49
CA ALA A 601 2.90 -21.32 -22.62
C ALA A 601 3.09 -22.43 -23.68
N SER A 602 4.34 -22.83 -23.92
CA SER A 602 4.66 -23.89 -24.88
C SER A 602 4.28 -25.28 -24.35
N ALA A 603 4.50 -25.54 -23.08
CA ALA A 603 4.20 -26.84 -22.45
C ALA A 603 2.68 -27.07 -22.27
N LEU A 604 1.92 -26.00 -22.03
CA LEU A 604 0.46 -26.06 -21.91
C LEU A 604 -0.27 -26.08 -23.26
N LYS A 605 0.45 -25.92 -24.37
CA LYS A 605 -0.16 -25.90 -25.70
C LYS A 605 -0.88 -27.21 -26.01
N GLY A 606 -2.16 -27.13 -26.43
CA GLY A 606 -3.04 -28.26 -26.65
C GLY A 606 -3.88 -28.64 -25.43
N GLU A 607 -3.46 -28.21 -24.24
CA GLU A 607 -4.26 -28.33 -23.00
C GLU A 607 -5.03 -27.04 -22.71
N TYR A 608 -4.35 -25.91 -22.74
CA TYR A 608 -4.91 -24.58 -22.55
C TYR A 608 -4.49 -23.65 -23.69
N ASP A 609 -5.42 -22.92 -24.25
CA ASP A 609 -5.12 -21.87 -25.22
C ASP A 609 -4.64 -20.61 -24.52
N VAL A 610 -3.66 -19.93 -25.11
CA VAL A 610 -3.21 -18.59 -24.70
C VAL A 610 -3.97 -17.56 -25.52
N VAL A 611 -4.69 -16.63 -24.87
CA VAL A 611 -5.59 -15.68 -25.56
C VAL A 611 -4.83 -14.77 -26.51
N TYR A 612 -3.68 -14.25 -26.07
CA TYR A 612 -2.87 -13.32 -26.87
C TYR A 612 -1.42 -13.79 -26.93
N THR A 613 -0.87 -13.74 -28.14
CA THR A 613 0.56 -13.96 -28.38
C THR A 613 1.04 -12.88 -29.36
N GLY A 614 2.32 -12.51 -29.28
CA GLY A 614 2.92 -11.61 -30.28
C GLY A 614 2.97 -12.27 -31.69
N GLU A 615 3.41 -11.51 -32.69
CA GLU A 615 3.53 -11.97 -34.08
C GLU A 615 4.37 -13.26 -34.23
N THR A 616 5.30 -13.50 -33.32
CA THR A 616 6.13 -14.71 -33.29
C THR A 616 5.47 -15.89 -32.56
N GLY A 617 4.22 -15.76 -32.11
CA GLY A 617 3.53 -16.75 -31.29
C GLY A 617 4.08 -16.90 -29.88
N ARG A 618 4.71 -15.84 -29.34
CA ARG A 618 5.33 -15.81 -27.99
C ARG A 618 4.66 -14.77 -27.11
N VAL A 619 4.77 -14.99 -25.80
CA VAL A 619 4.30 -14.06 -24.76
C VAL A 619 5.47 -13.24 -24.17
N GLY A 620 5.16 -12.22 -23.40
CA GLY A 620 6.12 -11.50 -22.60
C GLY A 620 6.57 -12.32 -21.37
N HIS A 621 6.48 -11.73 -20.17
CA HIS A 621 6.79 -12.38 -18.91
C HIS A 621 5.56 -13.01 -18.21
N GLU A 622 4.39 -12.86 -18.81
CA GLU A 622 3.10 -13.35 -18.33
C GLU A 622 2.23 -13.80 -19.53
N MET A 623 1.17 -14.57 -19.24
CA MET A 623 0.24 -15.07 -20.25
C MET A 623 -1.18 -15.12 -19.71
N ILE A 624 -2.16 -15.08 -20.63
CA ILE A 624 -3.58 -15.24 -20.31
C ILE A 624 -4.06 -16.58 -20.86
N LEU A 625 -4.43 -17.50 -19.96
CA LEU A 625 -5.02 -18.79 -20.31
C LEU A 625 -6.53 -18.64 -20.52
N ASP A 626 -7.03 -19.15 -21.65
CA ASP A 626 -8.43 -19.03 -22.06
C ASP A 626 -9.30 -20.13 -21.42
N LEU A 627 -10.25 -19.73 -20.63
CA LEU A 627 -11.25 -20.60 -19.99
C LEU A 627 -12.69 -20.27 -20.43
N ARG A 628 -12.87 -19.36 -21.40
CA ARG A 628 -14.20 -18.88 -21.83
C ARG A 628 -15.11 -19.98 -22.34
N HIS A 629 -14.54 -21.05 -22.88
CA HIS A 629 -15.28 -22.21 -23.39
C HIS A 629 -15.65 -23.23 -22.30
N PHE A 630 -14.97 -23.22 -21.13
CA PHE A 630 -15.11 -24.22 -20.06
C PHE A 630 -16.54 -24.34 -19.56
N ARG A 631 -17.23 -23.20 -19.36
CA ARG A 631 -18.62 -23.19 -18.87
C ARG A 631 -19.55 -23.99 -19.80
N LYS A 632 -19.38 -23.89 -21.12
CA LYS A 632 -20.19 -24.58 -22.09
C LYS A 632 -19.78 -26.04 -22.26
N GLU A 633 -18.50 -26.31 -22.23
CA GLU A 633 -17.93 -27.63 -22.56
C GLU A 633 -17.94 -28.58 -21.34
N PHE A 634 -17.71 -28.05 -20.12
CA PHE A 634 -17.54 -28.86 -18.93
C PHE A 634 -18.67 -28.66 -17.90
N GLY A 635 -19.92 -28.65 -18.34
CA GLY A 635 -21.07 -28.69 -17.45
C GLY A 635 -21.21 -27.50 -16.51
N GLY A 636 -20.81 -26.29 -16.95
CA GLY A 636 -20.94 -25.06 -16.17
C GLY A 636 -19.74 -24.73 -15.27
N VAL A 637 -18.57 -25.36 -15.46
CA VAL A 637 -17.33 -25.00 -14.76
C VAL A 637 -16.87 -23.60 -15.16
N GLU A 638 -16.57 -22.76 -14.19
CA GLU A 638 -16.11 -21.38 -14.36
C GLU A 638 -14.61 -21.26 -13.98
N CYS A 639 -13.94 -20.19 -14.43
CA CYS A 639 -12.53 -19.96 -14.07
C CYS A 639 -12.31 -19.89 -12.55
N ALA A 640 -13.30 -19.40 -11.81
CA ALA A 640 -13.27 -19.37 -10.35
C ALA A 640 -13.29 -20.77 -9.70
N ASP A 641 -13.86 -21.79 -10.35
CA ASP A 641 -13.82 -23.18 -9.85
C ASP A 641 -12.41 -23.77 -10.03
N ILE A 642 -11.78 -23.52 -11.19
CA ILE A 642 -10.39 -23.91 -11.47
C ILE A 642 -9.45 -23.28 -10.43
N ALA A 643 -9.61 -21.98 -10.16
CA ALA A 643 -8.83 -21.24 -9.18
C ALA A 643 -8.94 -21.85 -7.78
N ARG A 644 -10.16 -22.21 -7.36
CA ARG A 644 -10.39 -22.87 -6.06
C ARG A 644 -9.82 -24.30 -6.05
N ARG A 645 -9.90 -25.02 -7.16
CA ARG A 645 -9.33 -26.36 -7.24
C ARG A 645 -7.80 -26.34 -7.15
N LEU A 646 -7.13 -25.32 -7.71
CA LEU A 646 -5.68 -25.11 -7.55
C LEU A 646 -5.25 -25.04 -6.07
N MET A 647 -6.11 -24.52 -5.18
CA MET A 647 -5.79 -24.51 -3.73
C MET A 647 -5.68 -25.92 -3.16
N ASP A 648 -6.48 -26.88 -3.64
CA ASP A 648 -6.37 -28.30 -3.25
C ASP A 648 -5.05 -28.93 -3.74
N TYR A 649 -4.48 -28.39 -4.83
CA TYR A 649 -3.17 -28.75 -5.34
C TYR A 649 -2.01 -27.99 -4.64
N GLY A 650 -2.31 -27.11 -3.68
CA GLY A 650 -1.32 -26.36 -2.93
C GLY A 650 -0.79 -25.12 -3.64
N PHE A 651 -1.58 -24.53 -4.53
CA PHE A 651 -1.24 -23.28 -5.24
C PHE A 651 -2.21 -22.16 -4.91
N HIS A 652 -1.67 -20.98 -4.71
CA HIS A 652 -2.46 -19.74 -4.78
C HIS A 652 -2.97 -19.56 -6.22
N ALA A 653 -4.23 -19.17 -6.35
CA ALA A 653 -4.81 -18.95 -7.68
C ALA A 653 -4.11 -17.79 -8.43
N PRO A 654 -3.96 -17.89 -9.78
CA PRO A 654 -3.59 -16.75 -10.61
C PRO A 654 -4.64 -15.64 -10.58
N THR A 655 -4.34 -14.50 -11.19
CA THR A 655 -5.32 -13.41 -11.37
C THR A 655 -6.49 -13.86 -12.23
N LEU A 656 -7.71 -13.64 -11.73
CA LEU A 656 -8.96 -14.10 -12.37
C LEU A 656 -9.61 -13.00 -13.20
N SER A 657 -10.12 -13.39 -14.38
CA SER A 657 -11.01 -12.57 -15.22
C SER A 657 -10.47 -11.13 -15.43
N PHE A 658 -9.16 -10.99 -15.60
CA PHE A 658 -8.51 -9.74 -15.89
C PHE A 658 -7.32 -9.94 -16.85
N PRO A 659 -7.13 -9.07 -17.85
CA PRO A 659 -8.08 -8.05 -18.34
C PRO A 659 -9.26 -8.65 -19.13
N VAL A 660 -9.23 -9.94 -19.42
CA VAL A 660 -10.26 -10.68 -20.17
C VAL A 660 -11.12 -11.51 -19.20
N HIS A 661 -12.44 -11.46 -19.37
CA HIS A 661 -13.38 -12.23 -18.56
C HIS A 661 -13.22 -13.74 -18.77
N GLU A 662 -13.42 -14.55 -17.71
CA GLU A 662 -13.28 -16.01 -17.72
C GLU A 662 -11.90 -16.48 -18.24
N THR A 663 -10.83 -15.91 -17.67
CA THR A 663 -9.45 -16.29 -17.98
C THR A 663 -8.62 -16.35 -16.69
N LEU A 664 -7.45 -16.99 -16.79
CA LEU A 664 -6.41 -16.96 -15.75
C LEU A 664 -5.19 -16.23 -16.31
N MET A 665 -4.75 -15.20 -15.61
CA MET A 665 -3.53 -14.47 -15.94
C MET A 665 -2.39 -14.98 -15.07
N VAL A 666 -1.39 -15.57 -15.69
CA VAL A 666 -0.27 -16.27 -15.03
C VAL A 666 1.03 -15.54 -15.28
N GLU A 667 1.72 -15.13 -14.24
CA GLU A 667 3.08 -14.59 -14.26
C GLU A 667 4.00 -15.49 -13.43
N PRO A 668 4.76 -16.40 -14.05
CA PRO A 668 5.86 -17.10 -13.39
C PRO A 668 7.06 -16.15 -13.35
N THR A 669 7.58 -15.86 -12.19
CA THR A 669 8.75 -14.98 -12.08
C THR A 669 10.04 -15.73 -12.45
N GLU A 670 11.14 -15.01 -12.59
CA GLU A 670 12.46 -15.56 -12.78
C GLU A 670 12.99 -16.32 -11.53
N SER A 671 12.38 -16.07 -10.37
CA SER A 671 12.81 -16.71 -9.11
C SER A 671 12.33 -18.16 -8.99
N GLU A 672 11.40 -18.59 -9.83
CA GLU A 672 10.83 -19.92 -9.74
C GLU A 672 11.70 -20.98 -10.44
N PRO A 673 12.04 -22.09 -9.77
CA PRO A 673 12.76 -23.19 -10.39
C PRO A 673 11.87 -23.95 -11.36
N LYS A 674 12.49 -24.55 -12.40
CA LYS A 674 11.75 -25.32 -13.40
C LYS A 674 10.83 -26.40 -12.80
N ALA A 675 11.26 -27.05 -11.72
CA ALA A 675 10.46 -28.09 -11.05
C ALA A 675 9.13 -27.52 -10.50
N GLU A 676 9.11 -26.25 -10.02
CA GLU A 676 7.90 -25.61 -9.54
C GLU A 676 6.97 -25.22 -10.70
N LEU A 677 7.56 -24.76 -11.81
CA LEU A 677 6.77 -24.49 -13.03
C LEU A 677 6.12 -25.76 -13.55
N ASP A 678 6.88 -26.88 -13.58
CA ASP A 678 6.37 -28.19 -14.00
C ASP A 678 5.22 -28.65 -13.08
N ARG A 679 5.39 -28.53 -11.75
CA ARG A 679 4.39 -28.88 -10.75
C ARG A 679 3.09 -28.07 -10.93
N PHE A 680 3.17 -26.78 -11.23
CA PHE A 680 1.99 -25.96 -11.48
C PHE A 680 1.28 -26.34 -12.78
N MET A 681 2.02 -26.59 -13.85
CA MET A 681 1.45 -27.03 -15.13
C MET A 681 0.79 -28.41 -15.01
N GLU A 682 1.43 -29.34 -14.27
CA GLU A 682 0.86 -30.67 -14.00
C GLU A 682 -0.47 -30.58 -13.24
N ALA A 683 -0.56 -29.64 -12.27
CA ALA A 683 -1.81 -29.34 -11.56
C ALA A 683 -2.90 -28.82 -12.52
N LEU A 684 -2.58 -27.87 -13.40
CA LEU A 684 -3.53 -27.36 -14.38
C LEU A 684 -4.04 -28.46 -15.33
N VAL A 685 -3.14 -29.29 -15.87
CA VAL A 685 -3.50 -30.40 -16.74
C VAL A 685 -4.39 -31.41 -16.01
N ALA A 686 -4.05 -31.77 -14.77
CA ALA A 686 -4.85 -32.67 -13.96
C ALA A 686 -6.27 -32.10 -13.71
N ILE A 687 -6.40 -30.82 -13.42
CA ILE A 687 -7.70 -30.14 -13.24
C ILE A 687 -8.50 -30.17 -14.55
N LYS A 688 -7.87 -29.98 -15.71
CA LYS A 688 -8.57 -30.11 -17.00
C LYS A 688 -9.11 -31.52 -17.20
N HIS A 689 -8.33 -32.56 -16.88
CA HIS A 689 -8.81 -33.94 -16.95
C HIS A 689 -10.00 -34.18 -15.98
N GLU A 690 -10.00 -33.56 -14.78
CA GLU A 690 -11.17 -33.61 -13.89
C GLU A 690 -12.40 -32.92 -14.53
N CYS A 691 -12.22 -31.84 -15.30
CA CYS A 691 -13.30 -31.22 -16.07
C CYS A 691 -13.78 -32.12 -17.24
N GLU A 692 -12.89 -32.81 -17.89
CA GLU A 692 -13.24 -33.78 -18.94
C GLU A 692 -14.05 -34.96 -18.38
N GLU A 693 -13.79 -35.42 -17.16
CA GLU A 693 -14.64 -36.42 -16.51
C GLU A 693 -16.08 -35.94 -16.33
N ILE A 694 -16.30 -34.65 -16.08
CA ILE A 694 -17.65 -34.06 -15.99
C ILE A 694 -18.31 -34.08 -17.38
N ARG A 695 -17.60 -33.63 -18.42
CA ARG A 695 -18.08 -33.67 -19.81
C ARG A 695 -18.49 -35.08 -20.24
N ASP A 696 -17.66 -36.06 -19.90
CA ASP A 696 -17.83 -37.47 -20.30
C ASP A 696 -18.86 -38.23 -19.46
N GLY A 697 -19.49 -37.56 -18.44
CA GLY A 697 -20.47 -38.18 -17.54
C GLY A 697 -19.85 -39.17 -16.55
N LYS A 698 -18.52 -39.14 -16.33
CA LYS A 698 -17.80 -39.96 -15.36
C LYS A 698 -17.82 -39.34 -13.97
N ALA A 699 -18.04 -38.03 -13.89
CA ALA A 699 -18.24 -37.26 -12.64
C ALA A 699 -19.61 -36.59 -12.66
N ASP A 700 -20.21 -36.40 -11.48
CA ASP A 700 -21.48 -35.71 -11.35
C ASP A 700 -21.38 -34.27 -11.83
N ILE A 701 -22.42 -33.76 -12.48
CA ILE A 701 -22.40 -32.43 -13.10
C ILE A 701 -22.36 -31.28 -12.06
N ASP A 702 -22.93 -31.49 -10.89
CA ASP A 702 -23.05 -30.50 -9.83
C ASP A 702 -22.14 -30.79 -8.64
N ASP A 703 -22.07 -32.07 -8.20
CA ASP A 703 -21.26 -32.52 -7.08
C ASP A 703 -19.99 -33.25 -7.56
N ASN A 704 -18.96 -32.50 -7.87
CA ASN A 704 -17.67 -32.98 -8.34
C ASN A 704 -16.49 -32.24 -7.70
N VAL A 705 -15.29 -32.78 -7.81
CA VAL A 705 -14.08 -32.27 -7.14
C VAL A 705 -13.73 -30.84 -7.56
N VAL A 706 -14.11 -30.39 -8.74
CA VAL A 706 -13.80 -29.06 -9.24
C VAL A 706 -14.76 -28.02 -8.68
N LYS A 707 -16.07 -28.26 -8.76
CA LYS A 707 -17.09 -27.31 -8.31
C LYS A 707 -17.22 -27.24 -6.78
N MET A 708 -16.88 -28.33 -6.07
CA MET A 708 -16.92 -28.39 -4.62
C MET A 708 -15.63 -27.89 -3.96
N ALA A 709 -14.57 -27.69 -4.73
CA ALA A 709 -13.31 -27.13 -4.24
C ALA A 709 -13.47 -25.72 -3.61
N PRO A 710 -12.61 -25.36 -2.64
CA PRO A 710 -11.55 -26.17 -2.04
C PRO A 710 -12.07 -27.06 -0.92
N HIS A 711 -11.35 -28.17 -0.63
CA HIS A 711 -11.72 -29.15 0.39
C HIS A 711 -10.92 -28.93 1.68
N THR A 712 -11.62 -28.67 2.79
CA THR A 712 -10.97 -28.43 4.09
C THR A 712 -10.58 -29.73 4.79
N ALA A 713 -9.60 -29.67 5.70
CA ALA A 713 -9.24 -30.80 6.55
C ALA A 713 -10.43 -31.30 7.38
N VAL A 714 -11.28 -30.39 7.87
CA VAL A 714 -12.47 -30.72 8.67
C VAL A 714 -13.47 -31.51 7.84
N GLU A 715 -13.74 -31.11 6.61
CA GLU A 715 -14.64 -31.83 5.69
C GLU A 715 -14.11 -33.22 5.35
N LEU A 716 -12.83 -33.32 4.99
CA LEU A 716 -12.17 -34.57 4.61
C LEU A 716 -12.10 -35.57 5.78
N ALA A 717 -11.92 -35.09 7.00
CA ALA A 717 -11.84 -35.92 8.20
C ALA A 717 -13.21 -36.26 8.81
N SER A 718 -14.30 -35.64 8.35
CA SER A 718 -15.66 -35.89 8.85
C SER A 718 -16.15 -37.28 8.47
N ASP A 719 -16.88 -37.95 9.34
CA ASP A 719 -17.56 -39.20 9.04
C ASP A 719 -18.70 -39.04 8.00
N ALA A 720 -19.23 -37.82 7.86
CA ALA A 720 -20.33 -37.48 6.96
C ALA A 720 -19.86 -37.09 5.55
N TRP A 721 -19.15 -37.97 4.87
CA TRP A 721 -18.74 -37.75 3.45
C TRP A 721 -19.89 -38.18 2.53
N SER A 722 -20.52 -37.22 1.88
CA SER A 722 -21.68 -37.46 1.01
C SER A 722 -21.38 -37.30 -0.49
N HIS A 723 -20.16 -36.89 -0.85
CA HIS A 723 -19.78 -36.68 -2.25
C HIS A 723 -19.64 -37.99 -3.03
N PRO A 724 -19.96 -38.01 -4.34
CA PRO A 724 -19.88 -39.21 -5.17
C PRO A 724 -18.43 -39.57 -5.58
N TYR A 725 -17.44 -38.83 -5.10
CA TYR A 725 -16.00 -39.07 -5.32
C TYR A 725 -15.29 -39.36 -3.99
N SER A 726 -14.10 -39.95 -4.06
CA SER A 726 -13.34 -40.33 -2.87
C SER A 726 -12.66 -39.13 -2.18
N ARG A 727 -12.47 -39.21 -0.87
CA ARG A 727 -11.63 -38.26 -0.11
C ARG A 727 -10.22 -38.18 -0.65
N GLU A 728 -9.68 -39.33 -1.13
CA GLU A 728 -8.36 -39.38 -1.73
C GLU A 728 -8.27 -38.51 -3.01
N LYS A 729 -9.27 -38.61 -3.90
CA LYS A 729 -9.35 -37.78 -5.11
C LYS A 729 -9.49 -36.29 -4.77
N ALA A 730 -10.23 -35.96 -3.71
CA ALA A 730 -10.37 -34.58 -3.25
C ALA A 730 -9.04 -34.02 -2.70
N ALA A 731 -8.36 -34.80 -1.82
CA ALA A 731 -7.20 -34.33 -1.08
C ALA A 731 -5.86 -34.53 -1.79
N PHE A 732 -5.69 -35.63 -2.52
CA PHE A 732 -4.40 -36.09 -3.07
C PHE A 732 -4.53 -36.46 -4.56
N PRO A 733 -4.97 -35.55 -5.41
CA PRO A 733 -5.18 -35.82 -6.84
C PRO A 733 -3.88 -36.18 -7.58
N LEU A 734 -2.71 -35.75 -7.09
CA LEU A 734 -1.40 -36.12 -7.61
C LEU A 734 -0.49 -36.62 -6.47
N SER A 735 0.45 -37.49 -6.80
CA SER A 735 1.29 -38.19 -5.81
C SER A 735 2.16 -37.27 -4.96
N TRP A 736 2.74 -36.23 -5.58
CA TRP A 736 3.63 -35.28 -4.88
C TRP A 736 2.90 -34.43 -3.82
N ILE A 737 1.57 -34.28 -3.92
CA ILE A 737 0.79 -33.52 -2.92
C ILE A 737 0.85 -34.17 -1.54
N ARG A 738 1.10 -35.50 -1.46
CA ARG A 738 1.18 -36.21 -0.18
C ARG A 738 2.36 -35.78 0.69
N GLU A 739 3.42 -35.23 0.10
CA GLU A 739 4.61 -34.83 0.82
C GLU A 739 4.41 -33.49 1.56
N SER A 740 3.57 -32.59 1.00
CA SER A 740 3.37 -31.22 1.54
C SER A 740 1.95 -30.72 1.26
N LYS A 741 0.93 -31.45 1.76
CA LYS A 741 -0.47 -31.07 1.55
C LYS A 741 -0.83 -29.79 2.32
N PHE A 742 -1.23 -28.75 1.61
CA PHE A 742 -1.95 -27.62 2.16
C PHE A 742 -3.45 -27.93 2.24
N PHE A 743 -4.07 -27.66 3.39
CA PHE A 743 -5.52 -27.78 3.57
C PHE A 743 -6.12 -26.38 3.68
N PRO A 744 -6.91 -25.95 2.69
CA PRO A 744 -7.64 -24.68 2.78
C PRO A 744 -8.47 -24.59 4.06
N TYR A 745 -8.53 -23.38 4.65
CA TYR A 745 -9.20 -23.16 5.92
C TYR A 745 -10.73 -23.12 5.81
N VAL A 746 -11.24 -22.64 4.67
CA VAL A 746 -12.67 -22.56 4.34
C VAL A 746 -12.94 -23.20 2.99
N THR A 747 -14.16 -23.68 2.78
CA THR A 747 -14.64 -24.19 1.50
C THR A 747 -15.07 -23.02 0.59
N LYS A 748 -15.80 -23.31 -0.50
CA LYS A 748 -16.35 -22.29 -1.40
C LYS A 748 -17.20 -21.26 -0.65
N ILE A 749 -16.80 -20.00 -0.71
CA ILE A 749 -17.47 -18.90 0.00
C ILE A 749 -18.73 -18.48 -0.76
N ASP A 750 -19.86 -18.34 -0.04
CA ASP A 750 -21.09 -17.76 -0.59
C ASP A 750 -20.98 -16.22 -0.63
N GLY A 751 -20.57 -15.71 -1.80
CA GLY A 751 -20.49 -14.27 -2.04
C GLY A 751 -21.84 -13.57 -1.94
N GLY A 752 -22.90 -14.21 -2.45
CA GLY A 752 -24.25 -13.65 -2.44
C GLY A 752 -24.82 -13.50 -1.04
N TYR A 753 -24.53 -14.44 -0.14
CA TYR A 753 -24.88 -14.32 1.26
C TYR A 753 -24.21 -13.10 1.89
N GLY A 754 -22.90 -12.95 1.74
CA GLY A 754 -22.15 -11.83 2.31
C GLY A 754 -22.57 -10.46 1.77
N ASP A 755 -23.02 -10.36 0.52
CA ASP A 755 -23.55 -9.10 -0.05
C ASP A 755 -24.92 -8.73 0.53
N ARG A 756 -25.77 -9.72 0.80
CA ARG A 756 -27.09 -9.50 1.41
C ARG A 756 -27.03 -9.25 2.91
N HIS A 757 -26.02 -9.81 3.59
CA HIS A 757 -25.84 -9.75 5.04
C HIS A 757 -24.52 -9.07 5.37
N LEU A 758 -24.36 -7.81 4.93
CA LEU A 758 -23.13 -7.07 5.09
C LEU A 758 -22.75 -6.91 6.57
N GLN A 759 -21.77 -7.67 6.99
CA GLN A 759 -21.17 -7.61 8.33
C GLN A 759 -19.66 -7.37 8.17
N CYS A 760 -19.18 -6.24 8.68
CA CYS A 760 -17.78 -5.87 8.66
C CYS A 760 -17.14 -5.91 10.06
N THR A 761 -17.87 -6.39 11.06
CA THR A 761 -17.38 -6.67 12.41
C THR A 761 -17.14 -8.17 12.56
N CYS A 762 -15.99 -8.53 13.09
CA CYS A 762 -15.72 -9.91 13.45
C CYS A 762 -16.32 -10.18 14.82
N ASP A 763 -17.46 -10.86 14.87
CA ASP A 763 -17.75 -11.63 16.09
C ASP A 763 -16.61 -12.62 16.32
N PRO A 764 -16.29 -12.98 17.58
CA PRO A 764 -15.27 -14.00 17.84
C PRO A 764 -15.57 -15.22 16.97
N LEU A 765 -14.56 -15.67 16.20
CA LEU A 765 -14.68 -16.85 15.32
C LEU A 765 -14.96 -18.15 16.11
N TYR A 766 -14.84 -18.08 17.42
CA TYR A 766 -15.16 -19.13 18.38
C TYR A 766 -15.85 -18.50 19.57
N GLU A 767 -17.10 -18.83 19.82
CA GLU A 767 -17.62 -18.80 21.17
C GLU A 767 -16.81 -19.83 21.96
N GLU A 768 -15.97 -19.37 22.88
CA GLU A 768 -15.47 -20.28 23.92
C GLU A 768 -16.71 -20.74 24.70
N ASP A 769 -17.03 -22.03 24.62
CA ASP A 769 -17.98 -22.63 25.49
C ASP A 769 -17.61 -22.26 26.93
N ASN A 770 -18.32 -21.31 27.49
CA ASN A 770 -18.35 -21.08 28.92
C ASN A 770 -19.03 -22.30 29.56
N LYS A 771 -18.24 -23.31 29.87
CA LYS A 771 -18.59 -24.36 30.83
C LYS A 771 -17.50 -24.50 31.86
#